data_6f687dd0cdad4ad1bb51e7862a855ba9
#
_entry.id   6f687dd0cdad4ad1bb51e7862a855ba9
#
_cell.length_a   1.000
_cell.length_b   1.000
_cell.length_c   1.000
_cell.angle_alpha   90.00
_cell.angle_beta   90.00
_cell.angle_gamma   90.00
#
_symmetry.space_group_name_H-M   'P 1'
#
loop_
_entity.id
_entity.type
_entity.pdbx_description
1 polymer ?
#
loop_
_entity_poly.entity_id
_entity_poly.type
_entity_poly.pdbx_seq_one_letter_code
_entity_poly.pdbx_strand_id
1 'polypeptide(L)'
;MLFSSVFTALYALICVFLYNYAIDREYLKPKLKLFPFFAAAALVLRLYLAYVNPGHKTDMSCFSAWADMLYKDGFAAFYSSDAFTDYPPGYMYILRLVGWAKSLYPYTAGQTNVIIKAPAVLCDIAMGTIIYNEAKKYTPFEKAQLLGIMYLFNPAAIIDSAVWGQVDSVYLLPLALALIFAADQKVFPSCIAFALAILFKPQAIIFTPVFLFVSFDYIKSSDNVKTAWVKIISGLAAAALVFFGAVAPFGIKETFSQYADTLGSYSYTTVNAFNIWGFLGLNWHELNLSITILGYIFIPIVCVMSAFIYFNGDDKTKVFSSSAFLGFAVYMLTVKMHERYAFCTIALMLLACCRSQSRKSFISFILLTLSQTINISWIYFVYEKNSSLYYKSAFVNIASAVNLLILIYIFVMLLKTSDSTALMPKINGWKKRNEKSKKKLSATDLALIIAITAVYSAVAIYSLGDRQAPQTQYLLEPGNQISLSFDKEYTFSELCLFNGNVPIDKDNKLTINFYGSDYTLAETKELSECKVFAWSFEDTENLPKAQHITISAEKETFLREAAFFDPDKNPIIPSGGTAEELFDESSLIPERATNLNGTYFDEIYHARTAYEFLNGIKVYEWTHPPLGKIFKALGIKIFGMNPFGWRIAGTFFGILMLPFFYVFSKRLFKKTWLSAVVTIAFAFDFMHFVQTRIATIDVYITFFVILMYFFMYEYYSLSFYDVTLKKTFVPLLFSGICFGLGTASKWTGIYAGAGLCVLFFMTMHKRYKEYLFAKENPESEKSSEILESFTKNLTYTLAFCIAAFIVIPIIIYLLSYIPYVKCDGGGLKVILKNQTDMYVYHSKTVLDSTHPYSSKWYEWIIMKRPIWYYSGKVTDTIKEGISAFGNPLVWWTGIPAVIYTIYKAVKYKDSNAIFLVTGYFAQLIPWIFVDRVVFIYHYFPCVPFLVLCIGYSISELYKRSEKTKYAAIVYAAAVIGMFLMFYPVLSGMSVNSAMVDKYLRWFSSWVLI
;
A
#
# COMPACT_ATOMS: atom_id res chain seq x y z
N MET A 1 6.67 4.60 11.65
CA MET A 1 5.73 4.47 10.53
C MET A 1 4.75 3.30 10.67
N LEU A 2 5.17 2.06 10.86
CA LEU A 2 4.26 0.91 11.03
C LEU A 2 3.18 1.15 12.10
N PHE A 3 3.57 1.60 13.29
CA PHE A 3 2.64 1.92 14.37
C PHE A 3 1.62 3.01 13.97
N SER A 4 2.07 4.08 13.31
CA SER A 4 1.21 5.13 12.80
C SER A 4 0.22 4.61 11.74
N SER A 5 0.67 3.74 10.82
CA SER A 5 -0.19 3.15 9.79
C SER A 5 -1.23 2.20 10.38
N VAL A 6 -0.85 1.35 11.33
CA VAL A 6 -1.76 0.45 12.05
C VAL A 6 -2.78 1.25 12.86
N PHE A 7 -2.32 2.26 13.60
CA PHE A 7 -3.21 3.14 14.37
C PHE A 7 -4.22 3.85 13.46
N THR A 8 -3.78 4.34 12.30
CA THR A 8 -4.64 5.04 11.34
C THR A 8 -5.67 4.11 10.71
N ALA A 9 -5.26 2.87 10.37
CA ALA A 9 -6.18 1.85 9.86
C ALA A 9 -7.22 1.46 10.91
N LEU A 10 -6.81 1.25 12.16
CA LEU A 10 -7.71 0.97 13.28
C LEU A 10 -8.66 2.15 13.54
N TYR A 11 -8.15 3.37 13.52
CA TYR A 11 -8.98 4.57 13.63
C TYR A 11 -10.04 4.62 12.53
N ALA A 12 -9.66 4.43 11.27
CA ALA A 12 -10.59 4.43 10.15
C ALA A 12 -11.67 3.35 10.28
N LEU A 13 -11.28 2.12 10.70
CA LEU A 13 -12.20 1.02 10.98
C LEU A 13 -13.19 1.36 12.07
N ILE A 14 -12.70 1.86 13.21
CA ILE A 14 -13.52 2.23 14.37
C ILE A 14 -14.50 3.34 13.97
N CYS A 15 -14.02 4.36 13.24
CA CYS A 15 -14.87 5.45 12.76
C CYS A 15 -15.99 4.94 11.85
N VAL A 16 -15.68 4.08 10.89
CA VAL A 16 -16.68 3.50 9.97
C VAL A 16 -17.68 2.63 10.72
N PHE A 17 -17.19 1.80 11.65
CA PHE A 17 -18.05 0.96 12.48
C PHE A 17 -19.00 1.79 13.34
N LEU A 18 -18.48 2.76 14.09
CA LEU A 18 -19.27 3.61 14.99
C LEU A 18 -20.24 4.52 14.22
N TYR A 19 -19.82 5.06 13.08
CA TYR A 19 -20.70 5.90 12.26
C TYR A 19 -21.88 5.11 11.70
N ASN A 20 -21.67 3.88 11.20
CA ASN A 20 -22.75 3.02 10.75
C ASN A 20 -23.63 2.55 11.90
N TYR A 21 -23.03 2.20 13.05
CA TYR A 21 -23.77 1.82 14.25
C TYR A 21 -24.69 2.95 14.75
N ALA A 22 -24.21 4.19 14.72
CA ALA A 22 -24.99 5.37 15.15
C ALA A 22 -26.10 5.75 14.15
N ILE A 23 -26.00 5.31 12.87
CA ILE A 23 -27.08 5.50 11.87
C ILE A 23 -28.21 4.48 12.07
N ASP A 24 -27.88 3.23 12.43
CA ASP A 24 -28.84 2.12 12.47
C ASP A 24 -29.64 2.05 13.79
N ARG A 25 -29.28 2.85 14.79
CA ARG A 25 -29.96 2.88 16.10
C ARG A 25 -30.46 4.28 16.45
N GLU A 26 -31.69 4.57 16.06
CA GLU A 26 -32.38 5.80 16.46
C GLU A 26 -32.80 5.84 17.95
N TYR A 27 -32.66 4.76 18.71
CA TYR A 27 -33.25 4.62 20.07
C TYR A 27 -32.29 3.99 21.08
N LEU A 28 -31.22 4.69 21.48
CA LEU A 28 -30.50 4.36 22.71
C LEU A 28 -30.76 5.43 23.79
N LYS A 29 -31.50 5.08 24.83
CA LYS A 29 -31.54 5.78 26.11
C LYS A 29 -30.47 5.15 27.02
N PRO A 30 -29.68 5.93 27.78
CA PRO A 30 -29.77 7.35 28.18
C PRO A 30 -28.74 8.22 27.46
N LYS A 31 -28.97 9.55 27.44
CA LYS A 31 -28.09 10.60 26.92
C LYS A 31 -26.81 10.77 27.73
N LEU A 32 -25.85 9.89 27.61
CA LEU A 32 -24.58 10.01 28.35
C LEU A 32 -23.72 11.12 27.70
N LYS A 33 -23.29 12.10 28.52
CA LYS A 33 -22.43 13.19 28.04
C LYS A 33 -20.96 12.72 27.96
N LEU A 34 -20.59 12.02 26.89
CA LEU A 34 -19.24 11.43 26.70
C LEU A 34 -18.24 12.45 26.17
N PHE A 35 -18.67 13.44 25.39
CA PHE A 35 -17.77 14.37 24.69
C PHE A 35 -16.79 15.10 25.63
N PRO A 36 -17.20 15.70 26.79
CA PRO A 36 -16.25 16.36 27.67
C PRO A 36 -15.17 15.44 28.23
N PHE A 37 -15.52 14.18 28.51
CA PHE A 37 -14.59 13.18 29.00
C PHE A 37 -13.53 12.84 27.90
N PHE A 38 -13.98 12.60 26.65
CA PHE A 38 -13.07 12.33 25.55
C PHE A 38 -12.25 13.57 25.15
N ALA A 39 -12.79 14.78 25.29
CA ALA A 39 -12.03 16.01 25.06
C ALA A 39 -10.90 16.17 26.11
N ALA A 40 -11.16 15.90 27.35
CA ALA A 40 -10.14 15.88 28.41
C ALA A 40 -9.08 14.79 28.14
N ALA A 41 -9.51 13.57 27.78
CA ALA A 41 -8.61 12.47 27.43
C ALA A 41 -7.73 12.80 26.21
N ALA A 42 -8.31 13.43 25.18
CA ALA A 42 -7.58 13.86 23.98
C ALA A 42 -6.57 14.97 24.28
N LEU A 43 -6.89 15.88 25.21
CA LEU A 43 -5.97 16.91 25.69
C LEU A 43 -4.79 16.28 26.44
N VAL A 44 -5.07 15.41 27.41
CA VAL A 44 -4.03 14.72 28.19
C VAL A 44 -3.11 13.91 27.27
N LEU A 45 -3.68 13.16 26.32
CA LEU A 45 -2.91 12.40 25.32
C LEU A 45 -1.97 13.31 24.52
N ARG A 46 -2.48 14.45 24.01
CA ARG A 46 -1.66 15.39 23.23
C ARG A 46 -0.58 16.04 24.06
N LEU A 47 -0.86 16.44 25.29
CA LEU A 47 0.15 17.01 26.18
C LEU A 47 1.24 16.00 26.52
N TYR A 48 0.88 14.74 26.75
CA TYR A 48 1.84 13.66 26.94
C TYR A 48 2.71 13.45 25.68
N LEU A 49 2.09 13.36 24.50
CA LEU A 49 2.82 13.21 23.23
C LEU A 49 3.72 14.43 22.95
N ALA A 50 3.26 15.62 23.24
CA ALA A 50 4.04 16.87 23.12
C ALA A 50 5.26 16.87 24.07
N TYR A 51 5.11 16.29 25.26
CA TYR A 51 6.19 16.17 26.24
C TYR A 51 7.28 15.17 25.80
N VAL A 52 6.88 13.99 25.31
CA VAL A 52 7.82 12.90 24.98
C VAL A 52 8.45 13.04 23.61
N ASN A 53 7.83 13.78 22.67
CA ASN A 53 8.35 13.95 21.32
C ASN A 53 9.00 15.33 21.17
N PRO A 54 10.26 15.40 20.68
CA PRO A 54 10.95 16.69 20.48
C PRO A 54 10.30 17.54 19.37
N GLY A 55 9.51 16.96 18.47
CA GLY A 55 8.98 17.61 17.29
C GLY A 55 9.96 17.64 16.12
N HIS A 56 9.54 18.31 15.04
CA HIS A 56 10.42 18.51 13.87
C HIS A 56 11.52 19.51 14.22
N LYS A 57 12.77 19.06 14.06
CA LYS A 57 13.93 19.80 14.58
C LYS A 57 13.99 21.26 14.11
N THR A 58 13.82 21.50 12.83
CA THR A 58 13.89 22.85 12.23
C THR A 58 12.73 23.71 12.74
N ASP A 59 11.47 23.24 12.63
CA ASP A 59 10.29 24.00 13.03
C ASP A 59 10.31 24.38 14.52
N MET A 60 10.62 23.39 15.37
CA MET A 60 10.68 23.62 16.84
C MET A 60 11.82 24.59 17.22
N SER A 61 12.96 24.54 16.53
CA SER A 61 14.06 25.47 16.75
C SER A 61 13.69 26.89 16.34
N CYS A 62 13.05 27.06 15.17
CA CYS A 62 12.55 28.34 14.69
C CYS A 62 11.52 28.92 15.67
N PHE A 63 10.49 28.16 16.04
CA PHE A 63 9.46 28.63 16.97
C PHE A 63 10.01 29.01 18.34
N SER A 64 10.99 28.25 18.84
CA SER A 64 11.67 28.58 20.09
C SER A 64 12.47 29.88 20.00
N ALA A 65 13.28 30.04 18.95
CA ALA A 65 14.10 31.24 18.71
C ALA A 65 13.22 32.49 18.48
N TRP A 66 12.17 32.36 17.66
CA TRP A 66 11.25 33.48 17.39
C TRP A 66 10.45 33.87 18.65
N ALA A 67 10.06 32.91 19.48
CA ALA A 67 9.41 33.21 20.76
C ALA A 67 10.33 34.02 21.69
N ASP A 68 11.60 33.62 21.78
CA ASP A 68 12.59 34.33 22.62
C ASP A 68 12.87 35.71 22.08
N MET A 69 13.02 35.86 20.76
CA MET A 69 13.26 37.15 20.10
C MET A 69 12.07 38.10 20.27
N LEU A 70 10.84 37.62 20.02
CA LEU A 70 9.63 38.43 20.20
C LEU A 70 9.41 38.88 21.63
N TYR A 71 9.79 38.05 22.61
CA TYR A 71 9.69 38.39 24.03
C TYR A 71 10.73 39.45 24.43
N LYS A 72 11.99 39.32 23.96
CA LYS A 72 13.11 40.21 24.30
C LYS A 72 13.08 41.52 23.54
N ASP A 73 12.96 41.42 22.19
CA ASP A 73 13.20 42.55 21.28
C ASP A 73 11.90 43.22 20.79
N GLY A 74 10.74 42.54 21.01
CA GLY A 74 9.43 43.07 20.63
C GLY A 74 9.05 42.82 19.16
N PHE A 75 7.91 43.37 18.74
CA PHE A 75 7.36 43.12 17.41
C PHE A 75 8.09 43.89 16.30
N ALA A 76 8.48 45.13 16.56
CA ALA A 76 9.08 46.00 15.55
C ALA A 76 10.45 45.53 15.04
N ALA A 77 11.22 44.84 15.92
CA ALA A 77 12.52 44.28 15.56
C ALA A 77 12.43 42.97 14.78
N PHE A 78 11.28 42.28 14.76
CA PHE A 78 11.17 40.91 14.29
C PHE A 78 11.47 40.73 12.81
N TYR A 79 10.87 41.53 11.91
CA TYR A 79 11.09 41.42 10.47
C TYR A 79 12.24 42.33 9.98
N SER A 80 12.77 43.18 10.80
CA SER A 80 13.94 44.03 10.48
C SER A 80 15.27 43.37 10.87
N SER A 81 15.26 42.18 11.45
CA SER A 81 16.44 41.43 11.85
C SER A 81 16.98 40.58 10.67
N ASP A 82 18.27 40.23 10.71
CA ASP A 82 18.89 39.29 9.75
C ASP A 82 18.48 37.83 9.99
N ALA A 83 17.59 37.60 10.94
CA ALA A 83 17.14 36.25 11.28
C ALA A 83 16.14 35.74 10.22
N PHE A 84 16.18 34.44 9.93
CA PHE A 84 15.19 33.77 9.09
C PHE A 84 13.82 33.85 9.76
N THR A 85 12.83 34.47 9.06
CA THR A 85 11.47 34.68 9.57
C THR A 85 10.49 34.52 8.42
N ASP A 86 9.88 33.35 8.27
CA ASP A 86 8.98 33.04 7.13
C ASP A 86 7.49 32.93 7.49
N TYR A 87 7.13 33.26 8.75
CA TYR A 87 5.76 33.19 9.21
C TYR A 87 5.10 34.59 9.34
N PRO A 88 3.77 34.69 9.13
CA PRO A 88 3.04 35.94 9.17
C PRO A 88 2.81 36.46 10.59
N PRO A 89 2.47 37.75 10.76
CA PRO A 89 2.36 38.45 12.06
C PRO A 89 1.40 37.79 13.06
N GLY A 90 0.30 37.21 12.58
CA GLY A 90 -0.71 36.65 13.48
C GLY A 90 -0.19 35.61 14.45
N TYR A 91 0.65 34.67 13.96
CA TYR A 91 1.23 33.65 14.84
C TYR A 91 2.30 34.24 15.79
N MET A 92 2.93 35.31 15.41
CA MET A 92 3.97 35.99 16.22
C MET A 92 3.39 36.51 17.55
N TYR A 93 2.14 36.96 17.58
CA TYR A 93 1.46 37.30 18.84
C TYR A 93 1.39 36.14 19.81
N ILE A 94 1.09 34.93 19.27
CA ILE A 94 1.05 33.69 20.07
C ILE A 94 2.47 33.34 20.54
N LEU A 95 3.46 33.42 19.66
CA LEU A 95 4.85 33.11 20.03
C LEU A 95 5.41 34.07 21.08
N ARG A 96 4.99 35.35 21.10
CA ARG A 96 5.36 36.26 22.19
C ARG A 96 4.85 35.77 23.54
N LEU A 97 3.62 35.24 23.60
CA LEU A 97 3.09 34.62 24.81
C LEU A 97 3.84 33.34 25.20
N VAL A 98 4.24 32.53 24.19
CA VAL A 98 5.11 31.36 24.39
C VAL A 98 6.47 31.79 24.96
N GLY A 99 7.09 32.85 24.43
CA GLY A 99 8.35 33.39 24.93
C GLY A 99 8.23 33.90 26.38
N TRP A 100 7.15 34.61 26.68
CA TRP A 100 6.84 35.00 28.07
C TRP A 100 6.68 33.78 28.98
N ALA A 101 5.92 32.76 28.57
CA ALA A 101 5.76 31.54 29.35
C ALA A 101 7.07 30.82 29.60
N LYS A 102 7.94 30.74 28.57
CA LYS A 102 9.31 30.17 28.68
C LYS A 102 10.20 30.92 29.66
N SER A 103 10.01 32.24 29.81
CA SER A 103 10.82 33.07 30.71
C SER A 103 10.48 32.92 32.20
N LEU A 104 9.34 32.30 32.51
CA LEU A 104 8.85 32.20 33.90
C LEU A 104 9.64 31.22 34.79
N TYR A 105 10.23 30.19 34.17
CA TYR A 105 10.96 29.13 34.87
C TYR A 105 11.95 28.41 33.95
N PRO A 106 13.07 27.85 34.47
CA PRO A 106 14.00 27.03 33.70
C PRO A 106 13.39 25.63 33.46
N TYR A 107 12.59 25.54 32.39
CA TYR A 107 11.89 24.31 32.02
C TYR A 107 12.82 23.24 31.45
N THR A 108 12.50 21.97 31.67
CA THR A 108 13.13 20.87 30.96
C THR A 108 12.77 20.89 29.47
N ALA A 109 13.54 20.19 28.62
CA ALA A 109 13.28 20.12 27.20
C ALA A 109 11.84 19.63 26.88
N GLY A 110 11.34 18.60 27.59
CA GLY A 110 9.97 18.11 27.41
C GLY A 110 8.91 19.14 27.79
N GLN A 111 9.11 19.90 28.88
CA GLN A 111 8.20 20.97 29.28
C GLN A 111 8.21 22.12 28.27
N THR A 112 9.37 22.50 27.77
CA THR A 112 9.50 23.51 26.70
C THR A 112 8.79 23.10 25.43
N ASN A 113 8.90 21.82 25.03
CA ASN A 113 8.15 21.28 23.91
C ASN A 113 6.62 21.41 24.10
N VAL A 114 6.12 21.13 25.30
CA VAL A 114 4.69 21.32 25.63
C VAL A 114 4.28 22.78 25.49
N ILE A 115 5.08 23.72 26.00
CA ILE A 115 4.76 25.15 25.94
C ILE A 115 4.67 25.64 24.48
N ILE A 116 5.64 25.23 23.63
CA ILE A 116 5.66 25.63 22.21
C ILE A 116 4.48 25.01 21.44
N LYS A 117 4.13 23.76 21.70
CA LYS A 117 3.05 23.01 21.02
C LYS A 117 1.65 23.31 21.57
N ALA A 118 1.53 23.85 22.78
CA ALA A 118 0.26 24.11 23.46
C ALA A 118 -0.75 24.89 22.61
N PRO A 119 -0.39 25.95 21.86
CA PRO A 119 -1.34 26.69 21.04
C PRO A 119 -2.02 25.81 19.98
N ALA A 120 -1.29 24.99 19.27
CA ALA A 120 -1.82 24.08 18.25
C ALA A 120 -2.70 22.99 18.91
N VAL A 121 -2.26 22.41 20.02
CA VAL A 121 -3.01 21.42 20.80
C VAL A 121 -4.35 21.99 21.28
N LEU A 122 -4.36 23.21 21.82
CA LEU A 122 -5.60 23.86 22.29
C LEU A 122 -6.55 24.18 21.13
N CYS A 123 -6.01 24.60 19.96
CA CYS A 123 -6.80 24.82 18.76
C CYS A 123 -7.44 23.51 18.24
N ASP A 124 -6.78 22.36 18.35
CA ASP A 124 -7.37 21.06 18.03
C ASP A 124 -8.55 20.70 18.95
N ILE A 125 -8.41 20.91 20.24
CA ILE A 125 -9.51 20.68 21.20
C ILE A 125 -10.69 21.63 20.93
N ALA A 126 -10.39 22.90 20.64
CA ALA A 126 -11.39 23.90 20.26
C ALA A 126 -12.09 23.49 18.96
N MET A 127 -11.33 23.03 17.92
CA MET A 127 -11.90 22.57 16.66
C MET A 127 -12.83 21.35 16.83
N GLY A 128 -12.43 20.36 17.65
CA GLY A 128 -13.28 19.24 18.00
C GLY A 128 -14.57 19.68 18.70
N THR A 129 -14.49 20.71 19.55
CA THR A 129 -15.64 21.31 20.23
C THR A 129 -16.56 22.04 19.25
N ILE A 130 -15.99 22.77 18.28
CA ILE A 130 -16.76 23.44 17.20
C ILE A 130 -17.50 22.39 16.37
N ILE A 131 -16.83 21.32 15.94
CA ILE A 131 -17.44 20.22 15.20
C ILE A 131 -18.60 19.59 15.99
N TYR A 132 -18.40 19.30 17.26
CA TYR A 132 -19.45 18.79 18.14
C TYR A 132 -20.67 19.74 18.23
N ASN A 133 -20.42 21.04 18.44
CA ASN A 133 -21.47 22.04 18.55
C ASN A 133 -22.19 22.28 17.23
N GLU A 134 -21.47 22.26 16.12
CA GLU A 134 -22.06 22.36 14.78
C GLU A 134 -22.90 21.12 14.46
N ALA A 135 -22.39 19.93 14.75
CA ALA A 135 -23.10 18.67 14.57
C ALA A 135 -24.42 18.61 15.37
N LYS A 136 -24.44 19.13 16.61
CA LYS A 136 -25.67 19.20 17.45
C LYS A 136 -26.84 19.93 16.79
N LYS A 137 -26.59 20.85 15.89
CA LYS A 137 -27.63 21.59 15.18
C LYS A 137 -28.38 20.73 14.15
N TYR A 138 -27.74 19.68 13.62
CA TYR A 138 -28.20 18.93 12.45
C TYR A 138 -28.29 17.42 12.67
N THR A 139 -27.72 16.89 13.75
CA THR A 139 -27.64 15.44 14.01
C THR A 139 -28.12 15.08 15.40
N PRO A 140 -28.55 13.83 15.65
CA PRO A 140 -28.82 13.34 17.01
C PRO A 140 -27.63 13.55 17.95
N PHE A 141 -27.93 13.66 19.21
CA PHE A 141 -26.94 14.01 20.28
C PHE A 141 -25.73 13.04 20.27
N GLU A 142 -25.99 11.72 20.20
CA GLU A 142 -24.98 10.68 20.21
C GLU A 142 -24.04 10.79 19.00
N LYS A 143 -24.62 11.04 17.84
CA LYS A 143 -23.86 11.21 16.59
C LYS A 143 -23.05 12.50 16.58
N ALA A 144 -23.59 13.58 17.16
CA ALA A 144 -22.86 14.83 17.33
C ALA A 144 -21.61 14.64 18.20
N GLN A 145 -21.74 13.91 19.32
CA GLN A 145 -20.58 13.58 20.17
C GLN A 145 -19.56 12.76 19.39
N LEU A 146 -20.03 11.75 18.64
CA LEU A 146 -19.14 10.88 17.85
C LEU A 146 -18.33 11.67 16.81
N LEU A 147 -18.96 12.58 16.08
CA LEU A 147 -18.26 13.40 15.07
C LEU A 147 -17.20 14.30 15.70
N GLY A 148 -17.49 14.92 16.85
CA GLY A 148 -16.51 15.70 17.61
C GLY A 148 -15.35 14.82 18.11
N ILE A 149 -15.64 13.63 18.64
CA ILE A 149 -14.63 12.67 19.12
C ILE A 149 -13.76 12.17 17.95
N MET A 150 -14.34 11.95 16.78
CA MET A 150 -13.59 11.55 15.61
C MET A 150 -12.51 12.58 15.22
N TYR A 151 -12.80 13.88 15.32
CA TYR A 151 -11.76 14.88 15.11
C TYR A 151 -10.72 14.89 16.24
N LEU A 152 -11.17 14.82 17.49
CA LEU A 152 -10.26 14.82 18.64
C LEU A 152 -9.23 13.69 18.61
N PHE A 153 -9.58 12.53 18.07
CA PHE A 153 -8.69 11.39 17.96
C PHE A 153 -8.18 11.16 16.52
N ASN A 154 -8.35 12.16 15.65
CA ASN A 154 -7.84 12.06 14.27
C ASN A 154 -6.32 11.95 14.28
N PRO A 155 -5.73 10.89 13.66
CA PRO A 155 -4.29 10.66 13.69
C PRO A 155 -3.48 11.77 13.00
N ALA A 156 -3.98 12.35 11.91
CA ALA A 156 -3.29 13.46 11.26
C ALA A 156 -3.21 14.69 12.19
N ALA A 157 -4.31 15.03 12.87
CA ALA A 157 -4.33 16.16 13.82
C ALA A 157 -3.42 15.93 15.03
N ILE A 158 -3.40 14.70 15.57
CA ILE A 158 -2.52 14.37 16.70
C ILE A 158 -1.05 14.46 16.28
N ILE A 159 -0.71 13.93 15.11
CA ILE A 159 0.69 13.93 14.64
C ILE A 159 1.14 15.34 14.29
N ASP A 160 0.32 16.13 13.61
CA ASP A 160 0.65 17.49 13.19
C ASP A 160 0.92 18.39 14.39
N SER A 161 -0.01 18.48 15.35
CA SER A 161 0.07 19.38 16.48
C SER A 161 0.97 18.88 17.62
N ALA A 162 0.75 17.65 18.10
CA ALA A 162 1.37 17.15 19.32
C ALA A 162 2.71 16.43 19.09
N VAL A 163 2.85 15.73 17.96
CA VAL A 163 4.09 14.98 17.66
C VAL A 163 5.07 15.87 16.89
N TRP A 164 4.67 16.40 15.75
CA TRP A 164 5.50 17.28 14.92
C TRP A 164 5.72 18.65 15.56
N GLY A 165 4.65 19.29 16.05
CA GLY A 165 4.67 20.62 16.62
C GLY A 165 4.32 21.72 15.61
N GLN A 166 3.62 21.39 14.53
CA GLN A 166 3.15 22.36 13.54
C GLN A 166 1.89 23.11 14.01
N VAL A 167 1.66 24.23 13.34
CA VAL A 167 0.64 25.22 13.71
C VAL A 167 -0.56 25.23 12.78
N ASP A 168 -0.75 24.18 12.00
CA ASP A 168 -1.84 24.10 11.03
C ASP A 168 -3.22 24.19 11.67
N SER A 169 -3.38 23.67 12.88
CA SER A 169 -4.59 23.80 13.68
C SER A 169 -4.91 25.24 14.08
N VAL A 170 -3.88 26.11 14.19
CA VAL A 170 -4.07 27.52 14.62
C VAL A 170 -4.78 28.34 13.55
N TYR A 171 -4.40 28.19 12.28
CA TYR A 171 -5.12 28.88 11.20
C TYR A 171 -6.41 28.19 10.80
N LEU A 172 -6.49 26.86 10.95
CA LEU A 172 -7.70 26.09 10.69
C LEU A 172 -8.89 26.56 11.51
N LEU A 173 -8.66 26.89 12.77
CA LEU A 173 -9.73 27.31 13.69
C LEU A 173 -10.49 28.53 13.18
N PRO A 174 -9.86 29.69 12.91
CA PRO A 174 -10.53 30.85 12.34
C PRO A 174 -11.04 30.61 10.90
N LEU A 175 -10.36 29.79 10.07
CA LEU A 175 -10.85 29.43 8.74
C LEU A 175 -12.18 28.65 8.84
N ALA A 176 -12.28 27.67 9.74
CA ALA A 176 -13.51 26.91 9.94
C ALA A 176 -14.65 27.81 10.46
N LEU A 177 -14.36 28.73 11.39
CA LEU A 177 -15.34 29.73 11.85
C LEU A 177 -15.79 30.65 10.70
N ALA A 178 -14.86 31.12 9.85
CA ALA A 178 -15.18 31.94 8.71
C ALA A 178 -16.16 31.25 7.75
N LEU A 179 -15.90 29.97 7.44
CA LEU A 179 -16.75 29.16 6.57
C LEU A 179 -18.11 28.81 7.25
N ILE A 180 -18.15 28.57 8.55
CA ILE A 180 -19.40 28.40 9.31
C ILE A 180 -20.24 29.68 9.24
N PHE A 181 -19.64 30.84 9.51
CA PHE A 181 -20.33 32.11 9.42
C PHE A 181 -20.79 32.40 7.98
N ALA A 182 -19.98 32.09 6.99
CA ALA A 182 -20.31 32.22 5.58
C ALA A 182 -21.53 31.35 5.23
N ALA A 183 -21.51 30.06 5.63
CA ALA A 183 -22.63 29.14 5.40
C ALA A 183 -23.91 29.55 6.15
N ASP A 184 -23.79 30.23 7.30
CA ASP A 184 -24.90 30.81 8.05
C ASP A 184 -25.28 32.24 7.58
N GLN A 185 -24.72 32.72 6.46
CA GLN A 185 -24.94 34.06 5.87
C GLN A 185 -24.56 35.25 6.79
N LYS A 186 -23.68 35.00 7.78
CA LYS A 186 -23.15 36.00 8.71
C LYS A 186 -21.90 36.66 8.11
N VAL A 187 -22.09 37.58 7.17
CA VAL A 187 -21.01 38.15 6.35
C VAL A 187 -19.93 38.84 7.18
N PHE A 188 -20.30 39.69 8.13
CA PHE A 188 -19.37 40.51 8.91
C PHE A 188 -18.41 39.67 9.75
N PRO A 189 -18.85 38.74 10.64
CA PRO A 189 -17.94 37.87 11.39
C PRO A 189 -17.17 36.90 10.49
N SER A 190 -17.72 36.50 9.35
CA SER A 190 -17.04 35.68 8.36
C SER A 190 -15.80 36.38 7.79
N CYS A 191 -15.91 37.66 7.39
CA CYS A 191 -14.78 38.43 6.86
C CYS A 191 -13.68 38.62 7.90
N ILE A 192 -14.03 38.91 9.16
CA ILE A 192 -13.05 39.06 10.25
C ILE A 192 -12.33 37.74 10.51
N ALA A 193 -13.06 36.65 10.65
CA ALA A 193 -12.48 35.33 10.91
C ALA A 193 -11.57 34.90 9.73
N PHE A 194 -11.93 35.23 8.49
CA PHE A 194 -11.09 34.92 7.33
C PHE A 194 -9.80 35.76 7.33
N ALA A 195 -9.88 37.05 7.68
CA ALA A 195 -8.66 37.88 7.85
C ALA A 195 -7.73 37.32 8.92
N LEU A 196 -8.27 36.83 10.05
CA LEU A 196 -7.49 36.16 11.09
C LEU A 196 -6.84 34.88 10.57
N ALA A 197 -7.54 34.06 9.76
CA ALA A 197 -6.95 32.87 9.18
C ALA A 197 -5.76 33.22 8.27
N ILE A 198 -5.86 34.26 7.44
CA ILE A 198 -4.76 34.72 6.58
C ILE A 198 -3.60 35.28 7.42
N LEU A 199 -3.89 35.98 8.50
CA LEU A 199 -2.86 36.50 9.43
C LEU A 199 -2.08 35.39 10.13
N PHE A 200 -2.71 34.24 10.42
CA PHE A 200 -2.01 33.10 11.02
C PHE A 200 -1.22 32.30 9.97
N LYS A 201 -1.77 32.14 8.76
CA LYS A 201 -1.10 31.39 7.69
C LYS A 201 -1.60 31.83 6.31
N PRO A 202 -0.72 32.30 5.38
CA PRO A 202 -1.13 32.83 4.08
C PRO A 202 -1.89 31.83 3.22
N GLN A 203 -1.71 30.52 3.44
CA GLN A 203 -2.42 29.45 2.73
C GLN A 203 -3.95 29.56 2.83
N ALA A 204 -4.49 30.24 3.83
CA ALA A 204 -5.91 30.48 3.94
C ALA A 204 -6.48 31.22 2.71
N ILE A 205 -5.66 32.01 1.96
CA ILE A 205 -6.09 32.73 0.77
C ILE A 205 -6.60 31.79 -0.34
N ILE A 206 -6.21 30.53 -0.34
CA ILE A 206 -6.67 29.48 -1.26
C ILE A 206 -8.20 29.39 -1.26
N PHE A 207 -8.85 29.68 -0.14
CA PHE A 207 -10.29 29.57 0.03
C PHE A 207 -11.07 30.78 -0.44
N THR A 208 -10.42 31.88 -0.88
CA THR A 208 -11.07 33.08 -1.42
C THR A 208 -12.13 32.79 -2.48
N PRO A 209 -11.94 31.88 -3.46
CA PRO A 209 -12.98 31.54 -4.43
C PRO A 209 -14.31 31.12 -3.80
N VAL A 210 -14.29 30.36 -2.70
CA VAL A 210 -15.53 29.92 -2.04
C VAL A 210 -16.25 31.11 -1.39
N PHE A 211 -15.51 32.06 -0.80
CA PHE A 211 -16.11 33.27 -0.25
C PHE A 211 -16.71 34.14 -1.34
N LEU A 212 -16.15 34.17 -2.55
CA LEU A 212 -16.75 34.81 -3.72
C LEU A 212 -18.06 34.13 -4.13
N PHE A 213 -18.09 32.78 -4.16
CA PHE A 213 -19.31 32.01 -4.45
C PHE A 213 -20.42 32.31 -3.43
N VAL A 214 -20.06 32.29 -2.12
CA VAL A 214 -21.01 32.65 -1.04
C VAL A 214 -21.51 34.08 -1.17
N SER A 215 -20.62 35.04 -1.47
CA SER A 215 -21.00 36.42 -1.66
C SER A 215 -21.95 36.62 -2.83
N PHE A 216 -21.72 35.88 -3.95
CA PHE A 216 -22.61 35.87 -5.10
C PHE A 216 -24.00 35.34 -4.72
N ASP A 217 -24.08 34.19 -4.02
CA ASP A 217 -25.36 33.64 -3.54
C ASP A 217 -26.04 34.60 -2.57
N TYR A 218 -25.30 35.22 -1.66
CA TYR A 218 -25.81 36.17 -0.70
C TYR A 218 -26.46 37.40 -1.39
N ILE A 219 -25.80 37.97 -2.43
CA ILE A 219 -26.32 39.07 -3.20
C ILE A 219 -27.60 38.65 -3.97
N LYS A 220 -27.54 37.44 -4.58
CA LYS A 220 -28.67 36.90 -5.39
C LYS A 220 -29.90 36.60 -4.54
N SER A 221 -29.72 36.15 -3.30
CA SER A 221 -30.82 35.79 -2.40
C SER A 221 -31.31 36.94 -1.53
N SER A 222 -30.69 38.11 -1.63
CA SER A 222 -31.08 39.28 -0.82
C SER A 222 -32.21 40.08 -1.46
N ASP A 223 -33.26 40.39 -0.70
CA ASP A 223 -34.36 41.24 -1.11
C ASP A 223 -33.89 42.68 -1.48
N ASN A 224 -32.77 43.12 -0.89
CA ASN A 224 -32.19 44.43 -1.16
C ASN A 224 -30.67 44.31 -1.45
N VAL A 225 -30.35 44.34 -2.75
CA VAL A 225 -28.99 44.25 -3.27
C VAL A 225 -28.05 45.32 -2.72
N LYS A 226 -28.55 46.57 -2.51
CA LYS A 226 -27.73 47.65 -1.91
C LYS A 226 -27.30 47.30 -0.46
N THR A 227 -28.26 46.79 0.32
CA THR A 227 -27.99 46.38 1.70
C THR A 227 -27.00 45.21 1.74
N ALA A 228 -27.09 44.26 0.78
CA ALA A 228 -26.15 43.18 0.68
C ALA A 228 -24.72 43.68 0.39
N TRP A 229 -24.57 44.58 -0.57
CA TRP A 229 -23.28 45.20 -0.87
C TRP A 229 -22.71 45.98 0.30
N VAL A 230 -23.53 46.76 1.04
CA VAL A 230 -23.09 47.50 2.24
C VAL A 230 -22.53 46.53 3.30
N LYS A 231 -23.20 45.41 3.54
CA LYS A 231 -22.72 44.40 4.49
C LYS A 231 -21.42 43.73 4.04
N ILE A 232 -21.26 43.44 2.75
CA ILE A 232 -20.01 42.86 2.23
C ILE A 232 -18.88 43.88 2.35
N ILE A 233 -19.10 45.13 1.90
CA ILE A 233 -18.07 46.19 1.94
C ILE A 233 -17.69 46.51 3.39
N SER A 234 -18.64 46.62 4.30
CA SER A 234 -18.36 46.84 5.72
C SER A 234 -17.62 45.68 6.36
N GLY A 235 -17.95 44.44 5.99
CA GLY A 235 -17.21 43.24 6.42
C GLY A 235 -15.77 43.22 5.93
N LEU A 236 -15.56 43.55 4.66
CA LEU A 236 -14.20 43.68 4.07
C LEU A 236 -13.41 44.84 4.68
N ALA A 237 -14.04 45.97 4.98
CA ALA A 237 -13.40 47.11 5.67
C ALA A 237 -12.98 46.69 7.12
N ALA A 238 -13.83 45.98 7.84
CA ALA A 238 -13.49 45.44 9.16
C ALA A 238 -12.36 44.42 9.09
N ALA A 239 -12.38 43.53 8.08
CA ALA A 239 -11.32 42.56 7.83
C ALA A 239 -9.97 43.26 7.54
N ALA A 240 -9.97 44.32 6.71
CA ALA A 240 -8.81 45.13 6.43
C ALA A 240 -8.29 45.83 7.70
N LEU A 241 -9.18 46.39 8.52
CA LEU A 241 -8.83 47.02 9.78
C LEU A 241 -8.15 46.03 10.74
N VAL A 242 -8.67 44.81 10.87
CA VAL A 242 -8.07 43.75 11.67
C VAL A 242 -6.72 43.35 11.11
N PHE A 243 -6.62 43.15 9.79
CA PHE A 243 -5.38 42.74 9.14
C PHE A 243 -4.28 43.82 9.31
N PHE A 244 -4.52 45.05 8.91
CA PHE A 244 -3.54 46.15 8.99
C PHE A 244 -3.25 46.53 10.44
N GLY A 245 -4.24 46.46 11.33
CA GLY A 245 -4.03 46.68 12.78
C GLY A 245 -3.10 45.63 13.39
N ALA A 246 -3.18 44.38 12.95
CA ALA A 246 -2.29 43.31 13.41
C ALA A 246 -0.89 43.38 12.76
N VAL A 247 -0.77 43.94 11.56
CA VAL A 247 0.52 44.13 10.86
C VAL A 247 1.28 45.35 11.36
N ALA A 248 0.58 46.42 11.72
CA ALA A 248 1.17 47.74 12.06
C ALA A 248 2.29 47.68 13.11
N PRO A 249 2.22 46.89 14.22
CA PRO A 249 3.32 46.80 15.19
C PRO A 249 4.62 46.18 14.65
N PHE A 250 4.56 45.44 13.54
CA PHE A 250 5.73 44.82 12.90
C PHE A 250 6.37 45.70 11.78
N GLY A 251 5.72 46.80 11.42
CA GLY A 251 6.07 47.57 10.25
C GLY A 251 5.37 47.07 8.99
N ILE A 252 4.54 47.90 8.37
CA ILE A 252 3.76 47.50 7.18
C ILE A 252 4.67 47.15 6.00
N LYS A 253 5.65 47.98 5.72
CA LYS A 253 6.60 47.78 4.61
C LYS A 253 7.43 46.51 4.81
N GLU A 254 7.97 46.32 5.98
CA GLU A 254 8.80 45.20 6.41
C GLU A 254 8.04 43.88 6.29
N THR A 255 6.79 43.85 6.78
CA THR A 255 5.92 42.69 6.69
C THR A 255 5.62 42.31 5.23
N PHE A 256 5.29 43.31 4.36
CA PHE A 256 5.00 43.00 2.95
C PHE A 256 6.25 42.61 2.17
N SER A 257 7.42 43.16 2.46
CA SER A 257 8.70 42.68 1.93
C SER A 257 8.90 41.20 2.27
N GLN A 258 8.74 40.85 3.55
CA GLN A 258 8.88 39.47 4.03
C GLN A 258 7.92 38.51 3.35
N TYR A 259 6.64 38.89 3.12
CA TYR A 259 5.70 38.09 2.37
C TYR A 259 6.17 37.85 0.92
N ALA A 260 6.71 38.88 0.26
CA ALA A 260 7.23 38.76 -1.11
C ALA A 260 8.45 37.84 -1.16
N ASP A 261 9.35 37.98 -0.20
CA ASP A 261 10.58 37.17 -0.09
C ASP A 261 10.25 35.70 0.21
N THR A 262 9.29 35.43 1.13
CA THR A 262 8.84 34.09 1.46
C THR A 262 8.19 33.40 0.25
N LEU A 263 7.40 34.12 -0.55
CA LEU A 263 6.81 33.58 -1.78
C LEU A 263 7.87 33.24 -2.84
N GLY A 264 8.98 33.98 -2.84
CA GLY A 264 10.13 33.75 -3.72
C GLY A 264 11.07 32.64 -3.29
N SER A 265 11.21 32.42 -1.98
CA SER A 265 12.25 31.56 -1.37
C SER A 265 12.13 30.06 -1.68
N TYR A 266 10.94 29.57 -1.92
CA TYR A 266 10.74 28.15 -2.27
C TYR A 266 10.73 27.96 -3.79
N SER A 267 11.89 27.60 -4.35
CA SER A 267 12.08 27.40 -5.80
C SER A 267 11.81 25.96 -6.26
N TYR A 268 11.19 25.12 -5.42
CA TYR A 268 10.96 23.72 -5.73
C TYR A 268 9.54 23.43 -6.23
N THR A 269 9.41 22.45 -7.12
CA THR A 269 8.15 22.03 -7.72
C THR A 269 7.16 21.53 -6.65
N THR A 270 7.62 20.69 -5.75
CA THR A 270 6.88 20.23 -4.56
C THR A 270 7.87 19.86 -3.47
N VAL A 271 7.50 20.08 -2.21
CA VAL A 271 8.31 19.77 -1.05
C VAL A 271 7.56 18.74 -0.22
N ASN A 272 7.92 17.48 -0.40
CA ASN A 272 7.40 16.37 0.38
C ASN A 272 5.89 16.12 0.27
N ALA A 273 5.18 16.77 -0.63
CA ALA A 273 3.77 16.54 -0.84
C ALA A 273 3.53 15.31 -1.76
N PHE A 274 2.65 14.42 -1.35
CA PHE A 274 2.23 13.26 -2.15
C PHE A 274 1.16 13.69 -3.16
N ASN A 275 1.56 14.46 -4.16
CA ASN A 275 0.72 15.08 -5.18
C ASN A 275 1.14 14.65 -6.60
N ILE A 276 0.58 15.27 -7.64
CA ILE A 276 0.90 14.94 -9.04
C ILE A 276 2.40 15.09 -9.35
N TRP A 277 3.05 16.08 -8.75
CA TRP A 277 4.46 16.36 -8.98
C TRP A 277 5.35 15.33 -8.27
N GLY A 278 4.95 14.89 -7.07
CA GLY A 278 5.56 13.74 -6.39
C GLY A 278 5.38 12.44 -7.18
N PHE A 279 4.21 12.23 -7.81
CA PHE A 279 3.96 11.10 -8.72
C PHE A 279 4.90 11.11 -9.93
N LEU A 280 5.16 12.29 -10.49
CA LEU A 280 6.07 12.46 -11.63
C LEU A 280 7.57 12.44 -11.23
N GLY A 281 7.90 12.23 -9.96
CA GLY A 281 9.27 12.21 -9.47
C GLY A 281 9.93 13.60 -9.36
N LEU A 282 9.15 14.68 -9.39
CA LEU A 282 9.62 16.07 -9.33
C LEU A 282 9.67 16.65 -7.92
N ASN A 283 9.72 15.79 -6.90
CA ASN A 283 9.88 16.21 -5.52
C ASN A 283 11.29 16.79 -5.28
N TRP A 284 11.37 17.97 -4.67
CA TRP A 284 12.60 18.75 -4.51
C TRP A 284 13.31 19.11 -5.83
N HIS A 285 12.60 19.02 -6.94
CA HIS A 285 13.11 19.46 -8.24
C HIS A 285 12.88 20.97 -8.40
N GLU A 286 13.88 21.71 -8.86
CA GLU A 286 13.76 23.14 -9.11
C GLU A 286 12.67 23.45 -10.13
N LEU A 287 11.94 24.54 -9.89
CA LEU A 287 10.89 25.02 -10.78
C LEU A 287 11.52 25.57 -12.08
N ASN A 288 11.10 25.01 -13.19
CA ASN A 288 11.31 25.62 -14.50
C ASN A 288 10.05 26.37 -14.98
N LEU A 289 10.21 27.18 -16.01
CA LEU A 289 9.11 27.99 -16.55
C LEU A 289 7.90 27.15 -16.97
N SER A 290 8.11 26.00 -17.62
CA SER A 290 7.04 25.13 -18.10
C SER A 290 6.23 24.51 -16.95
N ILE A 291 6.90 24.04 -15.91
CA ILE A 291 6.26 23.49 -14.71
C ILE A 291 5.50 24.59 -13.96
N THR A 292 6.08 25.78 -13.87
CA THR A 292 5.45 26.95 -13.24
C THR A 292 4.16 27.33 -13.97
N ILE A 293 4.21 27.47 -15.29
CA ILE A 293 3.02 27.77 -16.11
C ILE A 293 1.94 26.69 -15.94
N LEU A 294 2.32 25.41 -16.03
CA LEU A 294 1.37 24.31 -15.88
C LEU A 294 0.76 24.28 -14.48
N GLY A 295 1.53 24.50 -13.44
CA GLY A 295 1.05 24.57 -12.05
C GLY A 295 0.06 25.73 -11.84
N TYR A 296 0.28 26.87 -12.47
CA TYR A 296 -0.64 28.02 -12.39
C TYR A 296 -1.90 27.82 -13.25
N ILE A 297 -1.83 27.11 -14.39
CA ILE A 297 -3.01 26.74 -15.19
C ILE A 297 -3.97 25.87 -14.37
N PHE A 298 -3.48 25.04 -13.46
CA PHE A 298 -4.36 24.24 -12.61
C PHE A 298 -5.19 25.08 -11.63
N ILE A 299 -4.76 26.28 -11.23
CA ILE A 299 -5.51 27.12 -10.27
C ILE A 299 -6.91 27.45 -10.80
N PRO A 300 -7.09 28.09 -12.00
CA PRO A 300 -8.42 28.35 -12.51
C PRO A 300 -9.24 27.08 -12.77
N ILE A 301 -8.60 25.98 -13.19
CA ILE A 301 -9.30 24.70 -13.39
C ILE A 301 -9.89 24.21 -12.07
N VAL A 302 -9.12 24.23 -11.00
CA VAL A 302 -9.56 23.81 -9.66
C VAL A 302 -10.65 24.75 -9.12
N CYS A 303 -10.55 26.05 -9.36
CA CYS A 303 -11.59 27.01 -9.01
C CYS A 303 -12.91 26.71 -9.74
N VAL A 304 -12.86 26.40 -11.05
CA VAL A 304 -14.04 26.02 -11.83
C VAL A 304 -14.63 24.71 -11.30
N MET A 305 -13.81 23.69 -11.03
CA MET A 305 -14.28 22.43 -10.45
C MET A 305 -14.92 22.63 -9.07
N SER A 306 -14.36 23.50 -8.23
CA SER A 306 -14.93 23.87 -6.94
C SER A 306 -16.24 24.61 -7.08
N ALA A 307 -16.35 25.51 -8.07
CA ALA A 307 -17.60 26.20 -8.41
C ALA A 307 -18.69 25.21 -8.84
N PHE A 308 -18.36 24.21 -9.67
CA PHE A 308 -19.29 23.13 -10.02
C PHE A 308 -19.83 22.39 -8.81
N ILE A 309 -18.97 22.05 -7.84
CA ILE A 309 -19.39 21.42 -6.60
C ILE A 309 -20.27 22.35 -5.77
N TYR A 310 -19.91 23.64 -5.71
CA TYR A 310 -20.66 24.63 -4.94
C TYR A 310 -22.07 24.85 -5.50
N PHE A 311 -22.18 25.17 -6.79
CA PHE A 311 -23.48 25.54 -7.41
C PHE A 311 -24.40 24.35 -7.69
N ASN A 312 -23.88 23.11 -7.73
CA ASN A 312 -24.68 21.90 -7.86
C ASN A 312 -24.84 21.13 -6.54
N GLY A 313 -24.23 21.60 -5.45
CA GLY A 313 -24.28 20.99 -4.15
C GLY A 313 -25.52 21.28 -3.33
N ASP A 314 -25.76 20.51 -2.29
CA ASP A 314 -26.80 20.76 -1.28
C ASP A 314 -26.48 22.04 -0.50
N ASP A 315 -27.47 22.93 -0.33
CA ASP A 315 -27.32 24.22 0.33
C ASP A 315 -26.69 24.15 1.73
N LYS A 316 -26.91 23.06 2.46
CA LYS A 316 -26.35 22.84 3.79
C LYS A 316 -24.86 22.54 3.77
N THR A 317 -24.36 21.93 2.70
CA THR A 317 -22.99 21.37 2.64
C THR A 317 -22.11 22.02 1.62
N LYS A 318 -22.65 22.73 0.64
CA LYS A 318 -21.93 23.28 -0.53
C LYS A 318 -20.68 24.09 -0.13
N VAL A 319 -20.74 24.89 0.92
CA VAL A 319 -19.60 25.69 1.41
C VAL A 319 -18.44 24.78 1.86
N PHE A 320 -18.73 23.79 2.70
CA PHE A 320 -17.69 22.93 3.26
C PHE A 320 -17.17 21.90 2.27
N SER A 321 -18.05 21.32 1.46
CA SER A 321 -17.70 20.33 0.44
C SER A 321 -16.82 20.95 -0.65
N SER A 322 -17.19 22.15 -1.14
CA SER A 322 -16.39 22.87 -2.13
C SER A 322 -15.06 23.36 -1.56
N SER A 323 -15.04 23.82 -0.30
CA SER A 323 -13.79 24.21 0.38
C SER A 323 -12.85 23.02 0.59
N ALA A 324 -13.36 21.89 1.09
CA ALA A 324 -12.55 20.70 1.28
C ALA A 324 -11.99 20.17 -0.04
N PHE A 325 -12.80 20.16 -1.10
CA PHE A 325 -12.34 19.80 -2.45
C PHE A 325 -11.28 20.79 -2.95
N LEU A 326 -11.54 22.10 -2.85
CA LEU A 326 -10.63 23.16 -3.31
C LEU A 326 -9.26 23.03 -2.65
N GLY A 327 -9.21 22.91 -1.33
CA GLY A 327 -7.96 22.76 -0.59
C GLY A 327 -7.18 21.51 -1.00
N PHE A 328 -7.88 20.37 -1.17
CA PHE A 328 -7.24 19.13 -1.59
C PHE A 328 -6.81 19.16 -3.07
N ALA A 329 -7.61 19.74 -3.96
CA ALA A 329 -7.27 19.85 -5.37
C ALA A 329 -6.10 20.81 -5.63
N VAL A 330 -6.03 21.93 -4.89
CA VAL A 330 -4.85 22.84 -4.91
C VAL A 330 -3.61 22.08 -4.47
N TYR A 331 -3.67 21.38 -3.33
CA TYR A 331 -2.57 20.53 -2.85
C TYR A 331 -2.12 19.50 -3.90
N MET A 332 -3.07 18.88 -4.59
CA MET A 332 -2.79 17.80 -5.53
C MET A 332 -2.23 18.27 -6.87
N LEU A 333 -2.63 19.45 -7.36
CA LEU A 333 -2.39 19.85 -8.75
C LEU A 333 -1.46 21.03 -8.89
N THR A 334 -1.34 21.92 -7.88
CA THR A 334 -0.51 23.12 -7.99
C THR A 334 0.93 22.86 -7.50
N VAL A 335 1.84 23.78 -7.85
CA VAL A 335 3.26 23.72 -7.45
C VAL A 335 3.51 24.37 -6.08
N LYS A 336 4.70 24.20 -5.55
CA LYS A 336 5.16 24.72 -4.25
C LYS A 336 4.36 24.17 -3.06
N MET A 337 3.88 22.94 -3.13
CA MET A 337 3.08 22.32 -2.07
C MET A 337 3.97 21.56 -1.08
N HIS A 338 3.63 21.67 0.22
CA HIS A 338 4.22 20.92 1.31
C HIS A 338 3.32 19.77 1.77
N GLU A 339 3.87 18.79 2.45
CA GLU A 339 3.23 17.54 2.91
C GLU A 339 1.94 17.74 3.70
N ARG A 340 1.78 18.86 4.41
CA ARG A 340 0.67 19.14 5.36
C ARG A 340 -0.38 20.13 4.83
N TYR A 341 -0.18 20.72 3.64
CA TYR A 341 -1.07 21.79 3.16
C TYR A 341 -2.53 21.38 2.92
N ALA A 342 -2.80 20.06 2.78
CA ALA A 342 -4.18 19.57 2.73
C ALA A 342 -4.77 19.20 4.10
N PHE A 343 -4.08 19.43 5.20
CA PHE A 343 -4.54 19.11 6.56
C PHE A 343 -5.93 19.68 6.89
N CYS A 344 -6.16 20.95 6.56
CA CYS A 344 -7.42 21.65 6.82
C CYS A 344 -8.65 20.96 6.17
N THR A 345 -8.45 20.24 5.08
CA THR A 345 -9.54 19.60 4.32
C THR A 345 -10.24 18.50 5.11
N ILE A 346 -9.54 17.89 6.09
CA ILE A 346 -10.08 16.87 6.99
C ILE A 346 -11.24 17.45 7.82
N ALA A 347 -10.99 18.57 8.51
CA ALA A 347 -12.00 19.23 9.34
C ALA A 347 -13.14 19.80 8.50
N LEU A 348 -12.83 20.37 7.33
CA LEU A 348 -13.83 20.94 6.43
C LEU A 348 -14.78 19.86 5.89
N MET A 349 -14.26 18.69 5.52
CA MET A 349 -15.08 17.57 5.06
C MET A 349 -15.93 16.98 6.22
N LEU A 350 -15.39 16.97 7.44
CA LEU A 350 -16.14 16.54 8.63
C LEU A 350 -17.28 17.53 8.98
N LEU A 351 -17.06 18.84 8.80
CA LEU A 351 -18.12 19.85 8.92
C LEU A 351 -19.24 19.64 7.86
N ALA A 352 -18.89 19.27 6.62
CA ALA A 352 -19.86 18.84 5.63
C ALA A 352 -20.69 17.63 6.11
N CYS A 353 -20.03 16.63 6.76
CA CYS A 353 -20.72 15.48 7.38
C CYS A 353 -21.67 15.90 8.51
N CYS A 354 -21.29 16.91 9.30
CA CYS A 354 -22.15 17.41 10.39
C CYS A 354 -23.50 17.91 9.85
N ARG A 355 -23.51 18.60 8.72
CA ARG A 355 -24.72 19.24 8.17
C ARG A 355 -25.58 18.33 7.30
N SER A 356 -25.03 17.33 6.61
CA SER A 356 -25.78 16.47 5.67
C SER A 356 -25.95 15.03 6.11
N GLN A 357 -25.19 14.56 7.08
CA GLN A 357 -25.09 13.14 7.45
C GLN A 357 -24.77 12.22 6.26
N SER A 358 -24.19 12.80 5.19
CA SER A 358 -23.89 12.08 3.94
C SER A 358 -22.81 11.03 4.12
N ARG A 359 -23.10 9.78 3.77
CA ARG A 359 -22.08 8.72 3.72
C ARG A 359 -20.93 9.04 2.75
N LYS A 360 -21.21 9.80 1.68
CA LYS A 360 -20.18 10.20 0.71
C LYS A 360 -19.17 11.17 1.34
N SER A 361 -19.67 12.20 2.04
CA SER A 361 -18.81 13.13 2.77
C SER A 361 -18.03 12.42 3.88
N PHE A 362 -18.64 11.46 4.55
CA PHE A 362 -17.96 10.68 5.59
C PHE A 362 -16.83 9.81 5.02
N ILE A 363 -17.06 9.10 3.90
CA ILE A 363 -16.00 8.34 3.23
C ILE A 363 -14.88 9.27 2.75
N SER A 364 -15.22 10.43 2.20
CA SER A 364 -14.24 11.44 1.79
C SER A 364 -13.41 11.94 2.99
N PHE A 365 -14.03 12.15 4.16
CA PHE A 365 -13.32 12.47 5.41
C PHE A 365 -12.31 11.39 5.79
N ILE A 366 -12.69 10.11 5.74
CA ILE A 366 -11.80 8.99 6.05
C ILE A 366 -10.63 8.94 5.05
N LEU A 367 -10.91 9.09 3.75
CA LEU A 367 -9.87 9.05 2.71
C LEU A 367 -8.88 10.22 2.85
N LEU A 368 -9.35 11.43 3.16
CA LEU A 368 -8.50 12.59 3.43
C LEU A 368 -7.66 12.38 4.70
N THR A 369 -8.25 11.79 5.74
CA THR A 369 -7.50 11.43 6.96
C THR A 369 -6.38 10.45 6.65
N LEU A 370 -6.66 9.38 5.91
CA LEU A 370 -5.65 8.39 5.50
C LEU A 370 -4.53 9.03 4.67
N SER A 371 -4.91 9.81 3.65
CA SER A 371 -3.97 10.54 2.78
C SER A 371 -3.00 11.40 3.58
N GLN A 372 -3.54 12.28 4.43
CA GLN A 372 -2.73 13.22 5.18
C GLN A 372 -1.92 12.56 6.29
N THR A 373 -2.50 11.59 6.99
CA THR A 373 -1.74 10.87 8.04
C THR A 373 -0.55 10.14 7.44
N ILE A 374 -0.73 9.48 6.28
CA ILE A 374 0.35 8.76 5.61
C ILE A 374 1.45 9.74 5.16
N ASN A 375 1.09 10.88 4.58
CA ASN A 375 2.08 11.84 4.13
C ASN A 375 2.89 12.42 5.30
N ILE A 376 2.21 12.96 6.32
CA ILE A 376 2.86 13.58 7.49
C ILE A 376 3.71 12.54 8.25
N SER A 377 3.18 11.32 8.45
CA SER A 377 3.90 10.25 9.14
C SER A 377 5.14 9.79 8.38
N TRP A 378 5.05 9.67 7.04
CA TRP A 378 6.20 9.28 6.24
C TRP A 378 7.34 10.28 6.40
N ILE A 379 7.05 11.56 6.30
CA ILE A 379 8.06 12.60 6.43
C ILE A 379 8.66 12.58 7.83
N TYR A 380 7.84 12.62 8.87
CA TYR A 380 8.31 12.69 10.25
C TYR A 380 9.11 11.45 10.69
N PHE A 381 8.63 10.25 10.38
CA PHE A 381 9.22 9.02 10.91
C PHE A 381 10.26 8.35 10.00
N VAL A 382 10.31 8.70 8.71
CA VAL A 382 11.20 8.04 7.74
C VAL A 382 12.19 9.02 7.15
N TYR A 383 11.74 10.15 6.64
CA TYR A 383 12.61 11.12 5.98
C TYR A 383 13.65 11.75 6.92
N GLU A 384 13.26 12.19 8.11
CA GLU A 384 14.18 12.76 9.09
C GLU A 384 15.30 11.82 9.51
N LYS A 385 15.09 10.52 9.43
CA LYS A 385 16.08 9.51 9.78
C LYS A 385 17.00 9.13 8.62
N ASN A 386 16.59 9.33 7.39
CA ASN A 386 17.35 8.88 6.22
C ASN A 386 16.94 9.65 4.95
N SER A 387 17.52 10.84 4.76
CA SER A 387 17.19 11.74 3.65
C SER A 387 17.52 11.18 2.26
N SER A 388 18.44 10.23 2.16
CA SER A 388 18.81 9.59 0.88
C SER A 388 17.71 8.69 0.30
N LEU A 389 16.82 8.12 1.15
CA LEU A 389 15.68 7.29 0.72
C LEU A 389 14.58 8.10 0.01
N TYR A 390 14.68 9.40 0.02
CA TYR A 390 13.58 10.30 -0.28
C TYR A 390 13.38 10.58 -1.77
N TYR A 391 14.45 10.82 -2.51
CA TYR A 391 14.38 11.31 -3.89
C TYR A 391 13.86 10.30 -4.92
N LYS A 392 13.94 9.01 -4.63
CA LYS A 392 13.56 7.92 -5.55
C LYS A 392 12.60 6.90 -4.92
N SER A 393 11.84 7.28 -3.89
CA SER A 393 10.95 6.34 -3.20
C SER A 393 9.71 6.00 -4.01
N ALA A 394 9.59 4.77 -4.43
CA ALA A 394 8.38 4.21 -5.04
C ALA A 394 7.13 4.38 -4.17
N PHE A 395 7.30 4.44 -2.85
CA PHE A 395 6.20 4.71 -1.93
C PHE A 395 5.58 6.09 -2.18
N VAL A 396 6.39 7.13 -2.42
CA VAL A 396 5.92 8.48 -2.74
C VAL A 396 5.09 8.46 -4.03
N ASN A 397 5.57 7.76 -5.06
CA ASN A 397 4.85 7.66 -6.34
C ASN A 397 3.52 6.92 -6.18
N ILE A 398 3.50 5.78 -5.47
CA ILE A 398 2.28 5.01 -5.23
C ILE A 398 1.29 5.81 -4.37
N ALA A 399 1.76 6.42 -3.28
CA ALA A 399 0.91 7.23 -2.40
C ALA A 399 0.34 8.45 -3.15
N SER A 400 1.14 9.10 -4.00
CA SER A 400 0.71 10.20 -4.86
C SER A 400 -0.34 9.74 -5.88
N ALA A 401 -0.16 8.58 -6.51
CA ALA A 401 -1.14 8.00 -7.41
C ALA A 401 -2.46 7.69 -6.69
N VAL A 402 -2.40 7.12 -5.49
CA VAL A 402 -3.58 6.87 -4.65
C VAL A 402 -4.29 8.19 -4.31
N ASN A 403 -3.54 9.24 -3.98
CA ASN A 403 -4.10 10.56 -3.69
C ASN A 403 -4.80 11.18 -4.92
N LEU A 404 -4.27 10.98 -6.14
CA LEU A 404 -4.95 11.36 -7.38
C LEU A 404 -6.29 10.62 -7.55
N LEU A 405 -6.32 9.33 -7.26
CA LEU A 405 -7.57 8.54 -7.27
C LEU A 405 -8.56 9.04 -6.21
N ILE A 406 -8.07 9.41 -5.03
CA ILE A 406 -8.89 10.02 -3.97
C ILE A 406 -9.49 11.35 -4.45
N LEU A 407 -8.70 12.22 -5.11
CA LEU A 407 -9.18 13.48 -5.66
C LEU A 407 -10.31 13.25 -6.67
N ILE A 408 -10.11 12.33 -7.62
CA ILE A 408 -11.12 11.97 -8.62
C ILE A 408 -12.38 11.43 -7.93
N TYR A 409 -12.22 10.53 -6.96
CA TYR A 409 -13.32 9.97 -6.19
C TYR A 409 -14.14 11.07 -5.50
N ILE A 410 -13.49 11.99 -4.77
CA ILE A 410 -14.14 13.08 -4.05
C ILE A 410 -14.89 13.98 -5.03
N PHE A 411 -14.27 14.35 -6.15
CA PHE A 411 -14.92 15.16 -7.19
C PHE A 411 -16.19 14.50 -7.71
N VAL A 412 -16.10 13.24 -8.16
CA VAL A 412 -17.24 12.50 -8.71
C VAL A 412 -18.35 12.30 -7.67
N MET A 413 -17.98 12.05 -6.40
CA MET A 413 -18.97 11.83 -5.35
C MET A 413 -19.66 13.11 -4.92
N LEU A 414 -18.97 14.24 -4.90
CA LEU A 414 -19.57 15.53 -4.56
C LEU A 414 -20.44 16.11 -5.69
N LEU A 415 -20.13 15.81 -6.96
CA LEU A 415 -20.99 16.14 -8.09
C LEU A 415 -22.32 15.37 -8.10
N LYS A 416 -22.36 14.13 -7.56
CA LYS A 416 -23.57 13.29 -7.49
C LYS A 416 -24.46 13.62 -6.27
N THR A 417 -24.60 14.86 -5.91
CA THR A 417 -25.33 15.27 -4.70
C THR A 417 -26.84 15.25 -4.84
N SER A 418 -27.40 15.25 -6.05
CA SER A 418 -28.83 14.97 -6.21
C SER A 418 -29.09 13.48 -5.98
N ASP A 419 -30.12 13.16 -5.21
CA ASP A 419 -30.70 11.82 -5.11
C ASP A 419 -31.11 11.32 -6.49
N SER A 420 -30.14 10.84 -7.26
CA SER A 420 -30.41 10.17 -8.52
C SER A 420 -30.88 8.73 -8.29
N THR A 421 -31.92 8.57 -7.48
CA THR A 421 -32.86 7.46 -7.61
C THR A 421 -33.67 7.56 -8.93
N ALA A 422 -33.53 8.64 -9.69
CA ALA A 422 -34.29 8.95 -10.88
C ALA A 422 -33.57 8.72 -12.23
N LEU A 423 -32.33 8.20 -12.26
CA LEU A 423 -31.59 7.94 -13.53
C LEU A 423 -31.45 6.47 -13.89
N MET A 424 -32.39 5.65 -13.47
CA MET A 424 -32.69 4.39 -14.15
C MET A 424 -34.08 4.51 -14.77
N PRO A 425 -34.22 4.30 -16.09
CA PRO A 425 -35.57 4.24 -16.67
C PRO A 425 -36.34 3.16 -15.93
N LYS A 426 -37.56 3.50 -15.48
CA LYS A 426 -38.52 2.52 -14.97
C LYS A 426 -38.80 1.54 -16.10
N ILE A 427 -38.18 0.37 -16.06
CA ILE A 427 -38.64 -0.77 -16.85
C ILE A 427 -39.81 -1.34 -16.06
N ASN A 428 -41.01 -0.95 -16.44
CA ASN A 428 -42.25 -1.52 -15.97
C ASN A 428 -42.35 -2.94 -16.57
N GLY A 429 -42.35 -3.98 -15.74
CA GLY A 429 -42.86 -5.25 -16.21
C GLY A 429 -42.11 -6.54 -15.76
N TRP A 430 -40.92 -6.50 -15.16
CA TRP A 430 -40.27 -7.72 -14.64
C TRP A 430 -40.23 -7.67 -13.13
N LYS A 431 -40.88 -8.62 -12.45
CA LYS A 431 -40.74 -8.79 -11.01
C LYS A 431 -39.28 -9.02 -10.70
N LYS A 432 -38.66 -8.02 -10.11
CA LYS A 432 -37.28 -7.98 -9.58
C LYS A 432 -37.01 -9.11 -8.59
N ARG A 433 -36.87 -10.36 -9.03
CA ARG A 433 -36.55 -11.46 -8.10
C ARG A 433 -35.04 -11.56 -7.83
N ASN A 434 -34.18 -11.07 -8.72
CA ASN A 434 -32.74 -11.29 -8.64
C ASN A 434 -31.84 -10.03 -8.66
N GLU A 435 -32.34 -8.83 -8.95
CA GLU A 435 -31.53 -7.61 -8.77
C GLU A 435 -31.23 -7.30 -7.29
N LYS A 436 -32.04 -7.79 -6.35
CA LYS A 436 -31.74 -7.70 -4.91
C LYS A 436 -30.57 -8.60 -4.47
N SER A 437 -30.14 -9.56 -5.29
CA SER A 437 -29.04 -10.47 -4.94
C SER A 437 -27.65 -9.97 -5.37
N LYS A 438 -27.52 -8.96 -6.22
CA LYS A 438 -26.26 -8.20 -6.35
C LYS A 438 -26.11 -7.35 -5.11
N LYS A 439 -25.75 -7.96 -4.00
CA LYS A 439 -25.40 -7.21 -2.79
C LYS A 439 -24.21 -6.35 -3.14
N LYS A 440 -24.48 -5.05 -3.38
CA LYS A 440 -23.45 -4.01 -3.40
C LYS A 440 -22.64 -4.19 -2.09
N LEU A 441 -21.34 -4.09 -2.19
CA LEU A 441 -20.49 -3.99 -1.00
C LEU A 441 -21.02 -2.84 -0.16
N SER A 442 -21.24 -3.07 1.12
CA SER A 442 -21.62 -2.01 2.05
C SER A 442 -20.40 -1.11 2.32
N ALA A 443 -20.62 0.08 2.85
CA ALA A 443 -19.51 0.94 3.30
C ALA A 443 -18.62 0.20 4.32
N THR A 444 -19.21 -0.63 5.18
CA THR A 444 -18.48 -1.47 6.13
C THR A 444 -17.62 -2.53 5.42
N ASP A 445 -18.13 -3.16 4.35
CA ASP A 445 -17.32 -4.10 3.57
C ASP A 445 -16.11 -3.38 2.95
N LEU A 446 -16.33 -2.19 2.36
CA LEU A 446 -15.24 -1.43 1.76
C LEU A 446 -14.19 -1.00 2.81
N ALA A 447 -14.64 -0.53 3.96
CA ALA A 447 -13.75 -0.17 5.07
C ALA A 447 -12.91 -1.36 5.55
N LEU A 448 -13.52 -2.55 5.69
CA LEU A 448 -12.83 -3.76 6.10
C LEU A 448 -11.82 -4.22 5.03
N ILE A 449 -12.19 -4.16 3.75
CA ILE A 449 -11.25 -4.44 2.65
C ILE A 449 -10.04 -3.51 2.74
N ILE A 450 -10.27 -2.21 2.83
CA ILE A 450 -9.19 -1.22 2.91
C ILE A 450 -8.31 -1.47 4.13
N ALA A 451 -8.91 -1.68 5.29
CA ALA A 451 -8.17 -1.85 6.52
C ALA A 451 -7.34 -3.15 6.53
N ILE A 452 -7.93 -4.30 6.18
CA ILE A 452 -7.20 -5.57 6.12
C ILE A 452 -6.07 -5.46 5.09
N THR A 453 -6.35 -4.89 3.93
CA THR A 453 -5.35 -4.72 2.87
C THR A 453 -4.25 -3.76 3.31
N ALA A 454 -4.58 -2.63 3.94
CA ALA A 454 -3.59 -1.64 4.41
C ALA A 454 -2.69 -2.20 5.52
N VAL A 455 -3.28 -2.89 6.51
CA VAL A 455 -2.51 -3.53 7.59
C VAL A 455 -1.58 -4.60 7.03
N TYR A 456 -2.10 -5.46 6.16
CA TYR A 456 -1.26 -6.49 5.53
C TYR A 456 -0.18 -5.86 4.64
N SER A 457 -0.49 -4.81 3.87
CA SER A 457 0.50 -4.12 3.03
C SER A 457 1.65 -3.57 3.85
N ALA A 458 1.35 -2.96 5.00
CA ALA A 458 2.39 -2.46 5.89
C ALA A 458 3.32 -3.58 6.38
N VAL A 459 2.74 -4.73 6.76
CA VAL A 459 3.51 -5.91 7.24
C VAL A 459 4.28 -6.57 6.08
N ALA A 460 3.68 -6.68 4.90
CA ALA A 460 4.28 -7.36 3.75
C ALA A 460 5.42 -6.56 3.10
N ILE A 461 5.33 -5.22 3.12
CA ILE A 461 6.36 -4.34 2.52
C ILE A 461 7.48 -4.03 3.52
N TYR A 462 7.22 -4.15 4.83
CA TYR A 462 8.22 -3.90 5.85
C TYR A 462 9.40 -4.87 5.71
N SER A 463 10.64 -4.33 5.66
CA SER A 463 11.87 -5.12 5.45
C SER A 463 11.75 -6.11 4.28
N LEU A 464 11.22 -5.66 3.13
CA LEU A 464 11.07 -6.51 1.94
C LEU A 464 12.42 -6.74 1.25
N GLY A 465 13.32 -5.80 1.34
CA GLY A 465 14.66 -5.81 0.76
C GLY A 465 15.21 -4.39 0.62
N ASP A 466 16.51 -4.30 0.45
CA ASP A 466 17.19 -3.04 0.24
C ASP A 466 16.78 -2.43 -1.11
N ARG A 467 16.74 -1.10 -1.14
CA ARG A 467 16.33 -0.33 -2.32
C ARG A 467 17.48 0.14 -3.18
N GLN A 468 18.66 -0.19 -2.75
CA GLN A 468 19.91 0.08 -3.45
C GLN A 468 20.70 -1.21 -3.53
N ALA A 469 21.44 -1.37 -4.60
CA ALA A 469 22.40 -2.42 -4.84
C ALA A 469 23.35 -1.91 -5.92
N PRO A 470 24.60 -2.37 -6.03
CA PRO A 470 25.52 -1.98 -7.08
C PRO A 470 24.92 -2.10 -8.48
N GLN A 471 25.05 -1.06 -9.30
CA GLN A 471 24.46 -0.97 -10.64
C GLN A 471 25.52 -0.99 -11.75
N THR A 472 26.68 -0.38 -11.52
CA THR A 472 27.84 -0.47 -12.41
C THR A 472 28.33 -1.91 -12.49
N GLN A 473 28.95 -2.30 -13.59
CA GLN A 473 29.47 -3.65 -13.74
C GLN A 473 30.69 -3.69 -14.63
N TYR A 474 31.63 -4.51 -14.29
CA TYR A 474 32.80 -4.83 -15.06
C TYR A 474 32.66 -6.20 -15.71
N LEU A 475 32.94 -6.29 -17.03
CA LEU A 475 32.95 -7.56 -17.76
C LEU A 475 34.38 -8.17 -17.71
N LEU A 476 34.49 -9.28 -17.03
CA LEU A 476 35.71 -10.09 -16.99
C LEU A 476 35.59 -11.24 -17.99
N GLU A 477 36.30 -11.09 -19.14
CA GLU A 477 36.30 -12.12 -20.18
C GLU A 477 37.34 -13.23 -19.86
N PRO A 478 37.12 -14.47 -20.34
CA PRO A 478 38.08 -15.55 -20.19
C PRO A 478 39.46 -15.19 -20.81
N GLY A 479 40.50 -15.38 -20.04
CA GLY A 479 41.86 -15.04 -20.45
C GLY A 479 42.30 -13.61 -20.18
N ASN A 480 41.36 -12.73 -19.77
CA ASN A 480 41.69 -11.42 -19.27
C ASN A 480 41.79 -11.46 -17.72
N GLN A 481 42.48 -10.46 -17.16
CA GLN A 481 42.58 -10.32 -15.73
C GLN A 481 42.38 -8.85 -15.30
N ILE A 482 41.73 -8.66 -14.16
CA ILE A 482 41.73 -7.39 -13.44
C ILE A 482 43.04 -7.30 -12.69
N SER A 483 43.76 -6.20 -12.81
CA SER A 483 45.00 -5.97 -12.08
C SER A 483 44.79 -4.75 -11.15
N LEU A 484 45.02 -4.95 -9.88
CA LEU A 484 44.88 -3.94 -8.84
C LEU A 484 46.24 -3.71 -8.16
N SER A 485 46.59 -2.45 -7.90
CA SER A 485 47.78 -2.06 -7.18
C SER A 485 47.39 -1.20 -5.98
N PHE A 486 48.13 -1.36 -4.88
CA PHE A 486 47.94 -0.61 -3.64
C PHE A 486 49.21 0.24 -3.34
N ASP A 487 49.04 1.31 -2.59
CA ASP A 487 50.12 2.24 -2.26
C ASP A 487 51.24 1.63 -1.41
N LYS A 488 50.94 0.54 -0.67
CA LYS A 488 51.85 -0.24 0.15
C LYS A 488 51.36 -1.69 0.27
N GLU A 489 52.19 -2.54 0.86
CA GLU A 489 51.74 -3.89 1.22
C GLU A 489 50.75 -3.86 2.39
N TYR A 490 49.56 -4.48 2.14
CA TYR A 490 48.52 -4.64 3.13
C TYR A 490 48.37 -6.11 3.57
N THR A 491 47.97 -6.29 4.83
CA THR A 491 47.33 -7.54 5.26
C THR A 491 45.86 -7.41 5.04
N PHE A 492 45.32 -8.29 4.21
CA PHE A 492 43.89 -8.35 3.91
C PHE A 492 43.20 -9.31 4.87
N SER A 493 42.14 -8.88 5.55
CA SER A 493 41.37 -9.73 6.46
C SER A 493 40.13 -10.28 5.79
N GLU A 494 39.54 -9.54 4.84
CA GLU A 494 38.29 -9.93 4.19
C GLU A 494 38.21 -9.34 2.78
N LEU A 495 37.67 -10.13 1.86
CA LEU A 495 37.24 -9.70 0.53
C LEU A 495 35.74 -9.74 0.47
N CYS A 496 35.12 -8.64 0.06
CA CYS A 496 33.70 -8.52 -0.21
C CYS A 496 33.48 -8.35 -1.72
N LEU A 497 32.55 -9.11 -2.28
CA LEU A 497 32.23 -9.10 -3.71
C LEU A 497 30.72 -9.11 -3.93
N PHE A 498 30.21 -8.18 -4.75
CA PHE A 498 28.85 -8.26 -5.29
C PHE A 498 28.88 -8.80 -6.72
N ASN A 499 28.35 -10.01 -6.89
CA ASN A 499 28.36 -10.68 -8.19
C ASN A 499 27.23 -10.18 -9.10
N GLY A 500 27.44 -10.22 -10.42
CA GLY A 500 26.43 -9.89 -11.44
C GLY A 500 25.47 -11.04 -11.78
N ASN A 501 25.15 -11.17 -13.05
CA ASN A 501 24.15 -12.14 -13.55
C ASN A 501 24.70 -13.52 -13.88
N VAL A 502 26.01 -13.74 -13.81
CA VAL A 502 26.65 -15.05 -14.03
C VAL A 502 27.11 -15.61 -12.70
N PRO A 503 26.72 -16.84 -12.30
CA PRO A 503 27.14 -17.40 -11.03
C PRO A 503 28.64 -17.73 -11.08
N ILE A 504 29.29 -17.56 -9.93
CA ILE A 504 30.62 -18.09 -9.66
C ILE A 504 30.38 -19.41 -8.94
N ASP A 505 30.73 -20.52 -9.59
CA ASP A 505 30.48 -21.89 -9.11
C ASP A 505 31.64 -22.82 -9.52
N LYS A 506 31.46 -24.11 -9.34
CA LYS A 506 32.47 -25.11 -9.65
C LYS A 506 32.88 -25.15 -11.15
N ASP A 507 31.97 -24.71 -12.00
CA ASP A 507 32.17 -24.66 -13.48
C ASP A 507 32.61 -23.28 -13.96
N ASN A 508 32.69 -22.29 -13.10
CA ASN A 508 33.13 -20.92 -13.35
C ASN A 508 33.78 -20.32 -12.12
N LYS A 509 35.00 -20.70 -11.84
CA LYS A 509 35.75 -20.23 -10.69
C LYS A 509 36.32 -18.83 -10.94
N LEU A 510 36.39 -18.05 -9.88
CA LEU A 510 37.13 -16.80 -9.84
C LEU A 510 38.47 -17.06 -9.14
N THR A 511 39.56 -16.82 -9.84
CA THR A 511 40.91 -17.00 -9.29
C THR A 511 41.48 -15.64 -8.92
N ILE A 512 41.90 -15.47 -7.69
CA ILE A 512 42.50 -14.26 -7.12
C ILE A 512 43.93 -14.59 -6.70
N ASN A 513 44.88 -13.91 -7.35
CA ASN A 513 46.31 -14.05 -7.02
C ASN A 513 46.77 -12.81 -6.28
N PHE A 514 47.50 -13.03 -5.21
CA PHE A 514 48.09 -12.01 -4.34
C PHE A 514 49.60 -11.98 -4.56
N TYR A 515 50.16 -10.78 -4.83
CA TYR A 515 51.58 -10.60 -5.11
C TYR A 515 52.19 -9.59 -4.13
N GLY A 516 53.43 -9.83 -3.73
CA GLY A 516 54.22 -8.89 -2.96
C GLY A 516 54.60 -7.61 -3.73
N SER A 517 55.33 -6.73 -3.10
CA SER A 517 55.87 -5.51 -3.70
C SER A 517 56.83 -5.75 -4.88
N ASP A 518 57.44 -6.92 -4.94
CA ASP A 518 58.36 -7.36 -5.97
C ASP A 518 57.67 -8.17 -7.11
N TYR A 519 56.34 -8.21 -7.13
CA TYR A 519 55.53 -9.00 -8.04
C TYR A 519 55.71 -10.53 -7.92
N THR A 520 56.27 -11.01 -6.81
CA THR A 520 56.28 -12.45 -6.55
C THR A 520 54.90 -12.90 -6.09
N LEU A 521 54.44 -14.04 -6.63
CA LEU A 521 53.18 -14.64 -6.24
C LEU A 521 53.27 -15.12 -4.80
N ALA A 522 52.51 -14.52 -3.92
CA ALA A 522 52.45 -14.86 -2.51
C ALA A 522 51.42 -15.98 -2.23
N GLU A 523 50.22 -15.88 -2.83
CA GLU A 523 49.17 -16.86 -2.61
C GLU A 523 48.11 -16.77 -3.75
N THR A 524 47.36 -17.87 -3.95
CA THR A 524 46.23 -17.96 -4.88
C THR A 524 45.01 -18.41 -4.11
N LYS A 525 43.91 -17.66 -4.21
CA LYS A 525 42.59 -18.00 -3.67
C LYS A 525 41.59 -18.25 -4.79
N GLU A 526 40.89 -19.37 -4.77
CA GLU A 526 39.79 -19.67 -5.69
C GLU A 526 38.44 -19.47 -5.01
N LEU A 527 37.53 -18.71 -5.63
CA LEU A 527 36.14 -18.58 -5.21
C LEU A 527 35.26 -19.43 -6.16
N SER A 528 34.41 -20.26 -5.57
CA SER A 528 33.54 -21.18 -6.32
C SER A 528 32.09 -21.19 -5.84
N GLU A 529 31.66 -20.24 -5.02
CA GLU A 529 30.32 -20.19 -4.43
C GLU A 529 29.78 -18.76 -4.25
N CYS A 530 29.78 -17.93 -5.30
CA CYS A 530 29.16 -16.60 -5.22
C CYS A 530 27.85 -16.58 -6.00
N LYS A 531 26.75 -16.28 -5.30
CA LYS A 531 25.42 -16.21 -5.90
C LYS A 531 25.26 -14.97 -6.80
N VAL A 532 24.37 -15.05 -7.78
CA VAL A 532 24.05 -13.91 -8.64
C VAL A 532 23.31 -12.83 -7.84
N PHE A 533 23.64 -11.57 -8.07
CA PHE A 533 23.05 -10.40 -7.41
C PHE A 533 23.03 -10.50 -5.88
N ALA A 534 24.11 -10.95 -5.32
CA ALA A 534 24.30 -11.09 -3.87
C ALA A 534 25.72 -10.77 -3.46
N TRP A 535 25.87 -10.32 -2.22
CA TRP A 535 27.17 -10.12 -1.59
C TRP A 535 27.76 -11.46 -1.13
N SER A 536 29.04 -11.64 -1.35
CA SER A 536 29.85 -12.71 -0.80
C SER A 536 30.98 -12.10 0.01
N PHE A 537 31.23 -12.64 1.18
CA PHE A 537 32.30 -12.23 2.10
C PHE A 537 33.23 -13.41 2.27
N GLU A 538 34.49 -13.23 1.95
CA GLU A 538 35.53 -14.25 2.00
C GLU A 538 36.63 -13.86 2.98
N ASP A 539 36.88 -14.74 3.92
CA ASP A 539 37.95 -14.60 4.88
C ASP A 539 39.34 -14.70 4.21
N THR A 540 40.18 -13.70 4.44
CA THR A 540 41.53 -13.61 3.91
C THR A 540 42.59 -13.42 5.02
N GLU A 541 42.22 -13.60 6.29
CA GLU A 541 43.11 -13.35 7.44
C GLU A 541 44.42 -14.17 7.42
N ASN A 542 44.39 -15.35 6.78
CA ASN A 542 45.55 -16.24 6.69
C ASN A 542 46.42 -15.99 5.44
N LEU A 543 46.12 -15.01 4.63
CA LEU A 543 46.90 -14.69 3.43
C LEU A 543 48.12 -13.85 3.78
N PRO A 544 49.25 -14.00 3.03
CA PRO A 544 50.39 -13.14 3.16
C PRO A 544 50.06 -11.70 2.77
N LYS A 545 50.92 -10.75 3.23
CA LYS A 545 50.81 -9.37 2.78
C LYS A 545 50.99 -9.29 1.25
N ALA A 546 50.20 -8.43 0.64
CA ALA A 546 50.30 -8.19 -0.78
C ALA A 546 50.14 -6.71 -1.14
N GLN A 547 50.77 -6.32 -2.25
CA GLN A 547 50.67 -4.97 -2.83
C GLN A 547 49.94 -4.98 -4.20
N HIS A 548 49.95 -6.14 -4.87
CA HIS A 548 49.25 -6.29 -6.15
C HIS A 548 48.31 -7.48 -6.11
N ILE A 549 47.14 -7.34 -6.73
CA ILE A 549 46.15 -8.41 -6.82
C ILE A 549 45.72 -8.57 -8.27
N THR A 550 45.64 -9.80 -8.75
CA THR A 550 44.97 -10.07 -10.04
C THR A 550 43.78 -10.98 -9.85
N ILE A 551 42.69 -10.67 -10.60
CA ILE A 551 41.44 -11.44 -10.57
C ILE A 551 41.16 -11.91 -11.98
N SER A 552 40.92 -13.22 -12.16
CA SER A 552 40.59 -13.84 -13.44
C SER A 552 39.40 -14.83 -13.27
N ALA A 553 38.66 -15.05 -14.34
CA ALA A 553 37.53 -15.99 -14.36
C ALA A 553 37.68 -17.03 -15.47
N GLU A 554 37.16 -18.23 -15.25
CA GLU A 554 37.19 -19.30 -16.26
C GLU A 554 36.21 -19.05 -17.40
N LYS A 555 35.09 -18.34 -17.11
CA LYS A 555 34.06 -17.95 -18.11
C LYS A 555 33.80 -16.45 -18.03
N GLU A 556 33.14 -15.93 -19.07
CA GLU A 556 32.63 -14.56 -19.05
C GLU A 556 31.83 -14.30 -17.79
N THR A 557 32.28 -13.33 -16.98
CA THR A 557 31.72 -13.05 -15.66
C THR A 557 31.52 -11.55 -15.46
N PHE A 558 30.38 -11.16 -14.93
CA PHE A 558 30.06 -9.78 -14.59
C PHE A 558 30.22 -9.57 -13.10
N LEU A 559 31.17 -8.72 -12.71
CA LEU A 559 31.37 -8.28 -11.33
C LEU A 559 30.83 -6.87 -11.18
N ARG A 560 30.24 -6.54 -10.04
CA ARG A 560 29.61 -5.23 -9.87
C ARG A 560 30.29 -4.34 -8.87
N GLU A 561 30.67 -4.89 -7.71
CA GLU A 561 31.35 -4.12 -6.66
C GLU A 561 32.29 -5.06 -5.91
N ALA A 562 33.44 -4.56 -5.53
CA ALA A 562 34.41 -5.29 -4.70
C ALA A 562 34.99 -4.37 -3.63
N ALA A 563 35.37 -4.96 -2.51
CA ALA A 563 36.11 -4.27 -1.47
C ALA A 563 37.05 -5.23 -0.76
N PHE A 564 38.20 -4.70 -0.35
CA PHE A 564 39.16 -5.35 0.49
C PHE A 564 39.17 -4.66 1.86
N PHE A 565 39.35 -5.40 2.91
CA PHE A 565 39.38 -4.85 4.27
C PHE A 565 40.66 -5.26 4.99
N ASP A 566 41.16 -4.36 5.83
CA ASP A 566 42.26 -4.65 6.78
C ASP A 566 41.72 -5.39 8.01
N PRO A 567 42.61 -5.86 8.93
CA PRO A 567 42.18 -6.52 10.16
C PRO A 567 41.33 -5.67 11.10
N ASP A 568 41.39 -4.35 10.96
CA ASP A 568 40.59 -3.42 11.74
C ASP A 568 39.25 -3.09 11.03
N LYS A 569 38.92 -3.85 9.96
CA LYS A 569 37.73 -3.66 9.12
C LYS A 569 37.63 -2.30 8.37
N ASN A 570 38.75 -1.64 8.16
CA ASN A 570 38.78 -0.46 7.30
C ASN A 570 38.90 -0.89 5.85
N PRO A 571 38.16 -0.23 4.92
CA PRO A 571 38.26 -0.52 3.51
C PRO A 571 39.63 -0.10 2.95
N ILE A 572 40.25 -0.99 2.20
CA ILE A 572 41.50 -0.75 1.47
C ILE A 572 41.11 -0.47 0.01
N ILE A 573 41.37 0.75 -0.44
CA ILE A 573 41.05 1.18 -1.81
C ILE A 573 42.28 0.99 -2.71
N PRO A 574 42.17 0.36 -3.89
CA PRO A 574 43.28 0.28 -4.83
C PRO A 574 43.74 1.69 -5.25
N SER A 575 45.05 1.91 -5.27
CA SER A 575 45.66 3.18 -5.72
C SER A 575 45.77 3.27 -7.25
N GLY A 576 45.52 2.15 -7.97
CA GLY A 576 45.46 2.05 -9.41
C GLY A 576 45.04 0.65 -9.87
N GLY A 577 44.52 0.54 -11.09
CA GLY A 577 44.07 -0.71 -11.60
C GLY A 577 43.28 -0.61 -12.91
N THR A 578 42.74 -1.72 -13.37
CA THR A 578 42.03 -1.83 -14.66
C THR A 578 40.51 -1.86 -14.56
N ALA A 579 39.92 -1.75 -13.39
CA ALA A 579 38.47 -1.91 -13.15
C ALA A 579 37.99 -0.93 -12.06
N GLU A 580 37.99 0.35 -12.35
CA GLU A 580 37.53 1.39 -11.44
C GLU A 580 36.04 1.24 -11.08
N GLU A 581 35.23 0.65 -11.99
CA GLU A 581 33.81 0.39 -11.82
C GLU A 581 33.49 -0.62 -10.69
N LEU A 582 34.50 -1.34 -10.19
CA LEU A 582 34.33 -2.28 -9.07
C LEU A 582 34.44 -1.60 -7.69
N PHE A 583 34.77 -0.31 -7.65
CA PHE A 583 35.06 0.41 -6.40
C PHE A 583 34.32 1.75 -6.32
N ASP A 584 33.36 2.00 -7.20
CA ASP A 584 32.66 3.29 -7.34
C ASP A 584 31.41 3.40 -6.47
N GLU A 585 30.89 2.27 -6.00
CA GLU A 585 29.68 2.18 -5.17
C GLU A 585 29.97 1.67 -3.74
N SER A 586 31.17 1.89 -3.23
CA SER A 586 31.66 1.38 -1.94
C SER A 586 30.79 1.73 -0.72
N SER A 587 30.01 2.81 -0.80
CA SER A 587 29.01 3.18 0.22
C SER A 587 27.85 2.18 0.35
N LEU A 588 27.68 1.27 -0.60
CA LEU A 588 26.63 0.25 -0.59
C LEU A 588 27.08 -1.08 0.04
N ILE A 589 28.34 -1.20 0.42
CA ILE A 589 28.87 -2.42 1.02
C ILE A 589 28.23 -2.59 2.41
N PRO A 590 27.51 -3.71 2.65
CA PRO A 590 26.89 -3.94 3.95
C PRO A 590 27.91 -4.57 4.92
N GLU A 591 27.62 -4.53 6.19
CA GLU A 591 28.44 -5.23 7.21
C GLU A 591 28.46 -6.76 7.03
N ARG A 592 27.45 -7.33 6.38
CA ARG A 592 27.33 -8.76 6.10
C ARG A 592 26.30 -9.04 5.02
N ALA A 593 26.39 -10.18 4.38
CA ALA A 593 25.35 -10.68 3.48
C ALA A 593 24.08 -11.07 4.26
N THR A 594 22.93 -10.57 3.80
CA THR A 594 21.61 -10.84 4.40
C THR A 594 20.57 -11.13 3.34
N ASN A 595 19.39 -11.60 3.76
CA ASN A 595 18.25 -11.70 2.87
C ASN A 595 17.77 -10.33 2.34
N LEU A 596 18.18 -9.23 2.96
CA LEU A 596 17.77 -7.89 2.56
C LEU A 596 18.61 -7.31 1.42
N ASN A 597 19.90 -7.69 1.33
CA ASN A 597 20.86 -7.08 0.41
C ASN A 597 21.30 -7.98 -0.76
N GLY A 598 20.67 -9.14 -0.94
CA GLY A 598 20.98 -10.05 -2.04
C GLY A 598 19.83 -11.00 -2.38
N THR A 599 20.06 -11.84 -3.38
CA THR A 599 19.16 -12.94 -3.75
C THR A 599 19.28 -14.11 -2.79
N TYR A 600 18.19 -14.80 -2.55
CA TYR A 600 18.17 -16.07 -1.83
C TYR A 600 17.20 -17.05 -2.50
N PHE A 601 17.44 -18.34 -2.31
CA PHE A 601 16.66 -19.44 -2.88
C PHE A 601 16.44 -19.25 -4.40
N ASP A 602 15.22 -19.45 -4.93
CA ASP A 602 14.90 -19.37 -6.37
C ASP A 602 14.94 -17.95 -6.95
N GLU A 603 15.18 -16.92 -6.13
CA GLU A 603 15.40 -15.56 -6.65
C GLU A 603 16.59 -15.50 -7.61
N ILE A 604 17.62 -16.33 -7.37
CA ILE A 604 18.80 -16.46 -8.25
C ILE A 604 18.45 -16.81 -9.71
N TYR A 605 17.31 -17.46 -9.93
CA TYR A 605 16.82 -17.81 -11.27
C TYR A 605 15.87 -16.74 -11.81
N HIS A 606 14.90 -16.33 -11.01
CA HIS A 606 13.78 -15.52 -11.48
C HIS A 606 14.10 -14.02 -11.54
N ALA A 607 14.90 -13.48 -10.59
CA ALA A 607 15.38 -12.11 -10.66
C ALA A 607 16.39 -11.95 -11.79
N ARG A 608 17.27 -12.94 -11.97
CA ARG A 608 18.22 -13.02 -13.08
C ARG A 608 17.50 -12.95 -14.43
N THR A 609 16.52 -13.81 -14.66
CA THR A 609 15.81 -13.84 -15.94
C THR A 609 15.00 -12.56 -16.18
N ALA A 610 14.48 -11.94 -15.12
CA ALA A 610 13.83 -10.63 -15.24
C ALA A 610 14.82 -9.53 -15.68
N TYR A 611 16.05 -9.57 -15.17
CA TYR A 611 17.15 -8.71 -15.59
C TYR A 611 17.55 -8.97 -17.05
N GLU A 612 17.67 -10.25 -17.44
CA GLU A 612 17.99 -10.67 -18.80
C GLU A 612 16.96 -10.16 -19.81
N PHE A 613 15.66 -10.22 -19.49
CA PHE A 613 14.59 -9.65 -20.32
C PHE A 613 14.71 -8.14 -20.51
N LEU A 614 15.15 -7.40 -19.49
CA LEU A 614 15.32 -5.95 -19.59
C LEU A 614 16.53 -5.53 -20.44
N ASN A 615 17.59 -6.35 -20.42
CA ASN A 615 18.85 -6.05 -21.08
C ASN A 615 19.04 -6.79 -22.42
N GLY A 616 18.07 -7.61 -22.85
CA GLY A 616 18.15 -8.35 -24.11
C GLY A 616 19.21 -9.43 -24.11
N ILE A 617 19.55 -9.98 -22.94
CA ILE A 617 20.55 -11.03 -22.74
C ILE A 617 19.88 -12.40 -22.88
N LYS A 618 20.60 -13.39 -23.37
CA LYS A 618 20.12 -14.78 -23.50
C LYS A 618 19.56 -15.30 -22.18
N VAL A 619 18.40 -15.95 -22.27
CA VAL A 619 17.63 -16.39 -21.10
C VAL A 619 18.26 -17.62 -20.46
N TYR A 620 18.59 -17.52 -19.18
CA TYR A 620 19.13 -18.63 -18.39
C TYR A 620 18.03 -19.59 -17.90
N GLU A 621 17.00 -19.06 -17.22
CA GLU A 621 15.91 -19.88 -16.68
C GLU A 621 14.76 -19.97 -17.69
N TRP A 622 14.73 -21.06 -18.43
CA TRP A 622 13.78 -21.37 -19.51
C TRP A 622 12.73 -22.41 -19.09
N THR A 623 12.80 -22.96 -17.86
CA THR A 623 11.98 -24.10 -17.42
C THR A 623 10.55 -23.75 -17.04
N HIS A 624 10.20 -22.46 -17.04
CA HIS A 624 8.85 -21.95 -16.75
C HIS A 624 8.42 -20.89 -17.77
N PRO A 625 7.11 -20.76 -18.04
CA PRO A 625 6.59 -19.70 -18.90
C PRO A 625 6.99 -18.29 -18.44
N PRO A 626 7.07 -17.29 -19.37
CA PRO A 626 7.76 -16.03 -19.09
C PRO A 626 6.94 -15.01 -18.26
N LEU A 627 5.59 -15.07 -18.24
CA LEU A 627 4.77 -13.98 -17.74
C LEU A 627 5.07 -13.60 -16.26
N GLY A 628 5.29 -14.59 -15.41
CA GLY A 628 5.67 -14.33 -14.00
C GLY A 628 6.99 -13.55 -13.87
N LYS A 629 7.94 -13.80 -14.78
CA LYS A 629 9.23 -13.11 -14.84
C LYS A 629 9.08 -11.70 -15.44
N ILE A 630 8.14 -11.52 -16.37
CA ILE A 630 7.80 -10.19 -16.93
C ILE A 630 7.25 -9.27 -15.83
N PHE A 631 6.41 -9.77 -14.93
CA PHE A 631 5.94 -8.96 -13.79
C PHE A 631 7.11 -8.55 -12.87
N LYS A 632 8.11 -9.41 -12.66
CA LYS A 632 9.31 -9.05 -11.92
C LYS A 632 10.17 -8.04 -12.68
N ALA A 633 10.33 -8.23 -13.99
CA ALA A 633 11.03 -7.26 -14.84
C ALA A 633 10.39 -5.87 -14.76
N LEU A 634 9.06 -5.80 -14.68
CA LEU A 634 8.35 -4.55 -14.45
C LEU A 634 8.70 -3.94 -13.08
N GLY A 635 8.76 -4.75 -12.02
CA GLY A 635 9.19 -4.31 -10.70
C GLY A 635 10.61 -3.77 -10.70
N ILE A 636 11.55 -4.49 -11.33
CA ILE A 636 12.95 -4.06 -11.49
C ILE A 636 13.03 -2.76 -12.32
N LYS A 637 12.26 -2.67 -13.39
CA LYS A 637 12.24 -1.46 -14.25
C LYS A 637 11.80 -0.21 -13.50
N ILE A 638 10.86 -0.35 -12.57
CA ILE A 638 10.30 0.78 -11.81
C ILE A 638 11.17 1.14 -10.59
N PHE A 639 11.72 0.13 -9.91
CA PHE A 639 12.37 0.31 -8.61
C PHE A 639 13.88 0.04 -8.60
N GLY A 640 14.44 -0.33 -9.75
CA GLY A 640 15.87 -0.66 -9.91
C GLY A 640 16.17 -2.15 -9.70
N MET A 641 17.35 -2.57 -10.15
CA MET A 641 17.87 -3.94 -9.96
C MET A 641 18.43 -4.09 -8.54
N ASN A 642 17.55 -4.24 -7.57
CA ASN A 642 17.84 -4.37 -6.15
C ASN A 642 16.83 -5.31 -5.49
N PRO A 643 17.06 -5.80 -4.25
CA PRO A 643 16.17 -6.74 -3.56
C PRO A 643 14.72 -6.29 -3.47
N PHE A 644 14.47 -5.02 -3.20
CA PHE A 644 13.12 -4.48 -3.21
C PHE A 644 12.49 -4.56 -4.61
N GLY A 645 13.24 -4.18 -5.65
CA GLY A 645 12.76 -4.12 -7.04
C GLY A 645 12.30 -5.46 -7.58
N TRP A 646 13.04 -6.54 -7.33
CA TRP A 646 12.62 -7.86 -7.82
C TRP A 646 11.55 -8.55 -6.96
N ARG A 647 11.32 -8.12 -5.69
CA ARG A 647 10.32 -8.70 -4.78
C ARG A 647 8.97 -7.98 -4.84
N ILE A 648 8.97 -6.65 -5.05
CA ILE A 648 7.76 -5.83 -4.90
C ILE A 648 6.60 -6.25 -5.81
N ALA A 649 6.89 -6.72 -7.03
CA ALA A 649 5.85 -7.18 -7.93
C ALA A 649 5.08 -8.38 -7.33
N GLY A 650 5.78 -9.37 -6.77
CA GLY A 650 5.16 -10.50 -6.07
C GLY A 650 4.35 -10.06 -4.87
N THR A 651 4.92 -9.19 -4.04
CA THR A 651 4.25 -8.63 -2.86
C THR A 651 2.98 -7.85 -3.24
N PHE A 652 3.01 -7.08 -4.32
CA PHE A 652 1.85 -6.35 -4.82
C PHE A 652 0.71 -7.29 -5.23
N PHE A 653 1.02 -8.39 -5.94
CA PHE A 653 0.02 -9.40 -6.27
C PHE A 653 -0.52 -10.11 -5.01
N GLY A 654 0.32 -10.38 -4.01
CA GLY A 654 -0.11 -10.89 -2.72
C GLY A 654 -1.08 -9.96 -1.98
N ILE A 655 -0.81 -8.66 -2.01
CA ILE A 655 -1.69 -7.63 -1.46
C ILE A 655 -3.02 -7.59 -2.23
N LEU A 656 -2.97 -7.65 -3.57
CA LEU A 656 -4.16 -7.65 -4.42
C LEU A 656 -5.03 -8.90 -4.23
N MET A 657 -4.49 -10.03 -3.80
CA MET A 657 -5.30 -11.20 -3.47
C MET A 657 -6.39 -10.87 -2.44
N LEU A 658 -6.10 -10.04 -1.44
CA LEU A 658 -6.98 -9.80 -0.30
C LEU A 658 -8.32 -9.14 -0.66
N PRO A 659 -8.37 -8.00 -1.41
CA PRO A 659 -9.63 -7.42 -1.81
C PRO A 659 -10.47 -8.36 -2.68
N PHE A 660 -9.84 -9.08 -3.62
CA PHE A 660 -10.56 -10.04 -4.45
C PHE A 660 -11.05 -11.23 -3.64
N PHE A 661 -10.25 -11.75 -2.72
CA PHE A 661 -10.62 -12.84 -1.83
C PHE A 661 -11.76 -12.44 -0.88
N TYR A 662 -11.73 -11.21 -0.35
CA TYR A 662 -12.84 -10.67 0.44
C TYR A 662 -14.14 -10.64 -0.37
N VAL A 663 -14.09 -10.10 -1.59
CA VAL A 663 -15.27 -10.04 -2.45
C VAL A 663 -15.77 -11.44 -2.79
N PHE A 664 -14.88 -12.38 -3.07
CA PHE A 664 -15.22 -13.76 -3.33
C PHE A 664 -15.89 -14.42 -2.12
N SER A 665 -15.31 -14.30 -0.94
CA SER A 665 -15.89 -14.80 0.31
C SER A 665 -17.25 -14.15 0.61
N LYS A 666 -17.40 -12.85 0.32
CA LYS A 666 -18.66 -12.11 0.47
C LYS A 666 -19.74 -12.63 -0.48
N ARG A 667 -19.39 -13.00 -1.71
CA ARG A 667 -20.30 -13.63 -2.66
C ARG A 667 -20.78 -14.99 -2.16
N LEU A 668 -19.87 -15.78 -1.59
CA LEU A 668 -20.16 -17.11 -1.04
C LEU A 668 -21.04 -17.04 0.22
N PHE A 669 -20.63 -16.26 1.22
CA PHE A 669 -21.20 -16.32 2.57
C PHE A 669 -22.24 -15.23 2.86
N LYS A 670 -22.28 -14.15 2.08
CA LYS A 670 -23.21 -13.02 2.20
C LYS A 670 -23.15 -12.28 3.54
N LYS A 671 -22.13 -12.52 4.36
CA LYS A 671 -21.95 -11.94 5.71
C LYS A 671 -20.64 -11.17 5.81
N THR A 672 -20.71 -9.86 6.11
CA THR A 672 -19.57 -8.96 6.25
C THR A 672 -18.53 -9.47 7.25
N TRP A 673 -18.97 -9.82 8.48
CA TRP A 673 -18.06 -10.27 9.52
C TRP A 673 -17.32 -11.57 9.15
N LEU A 674 -18.02 -12.49 8.49
CA LEU A 674 -17.43 -13.77 8.10
C LEU A 674 -16.42 -13.56 6.97
N SER A 675 -16.73 -12.71 6.00
CA SER A 675 -15.80 -12.37 4.94
C SER A 675 -14.53 -11.72 5.48
N ALA A 676 -14.64 -10.86 6.51
CA ALA A 676 -13.49 -10.29 7.18
C ALA A 676 -12.65 -11.37 7.89
N VAL A 677 -13.27 -12.25 8.67
CA VAL A 677 -12.58 -13.35 9.38
C VAL A 677 -11.81 -14.25 8.40
N VAL A 678 -12.45 -14.65 7.31
CA VAL A 678 -11.82 -15.53 6.30
C VAL A 678 -10.67 -14.83 5.60
N THR A 679 -10.84 -13.53 5.28
CA THR A 679 -9.79 -12.75 4.64
C THR A 679 -8.61 -12.52 5.58
N ILE A 680 -8.85 -12.30 6.86
CA ILE A 680 -7.79 -12.21 7.89
C ILE A 680 -7.05 -13.54 8.00
N ALA A 681 -7.77 -14.67 8.03
CA ALA A 681 -7.14 -15.99 8.09
C ALA A 681 -6.25 -16.25 6.86
N PHE A 682 -6.64 -15.81 5.67
CA PHE A 682 -5.84 -15.90 4.46
C PHE A 682 -4.65 -14.92 4.48
N ALA A 683 -4.87 -13.67 4.90
CA ALA A 683 -3.85 -12.64 4.95
C ALA A 683 -2.67 -13.00 5.88
N PHE A 684 -2.98 -13.59 7.04
CA PHE A 684 -2.00 -13.97 8.06
C PHE A 684 -1.67 -15.47 8.05
N ASP A 685 -1.95 -16.15 6.93
CA ASP A 685 -1.37 -17.45 6.65
C ASP A 685 0.13 -17.31 6.33
N PHE A 686 0.98 -18.17 6.90
CA PHE A 686 2.43 -18.05 6.76
C PHE A 686 2.86 -18.28 5.30
N MET A 687 2.23 -19.23 4.61
CA MET A 687 2.52 -19.50 3.20
C MET A 687 2.19 -18.29 2.32
N HIS A 688 1.04 -17.63 2.56
CA HIS A 688 0.69 -16.41 1.84
C HIS A 688 1.73 -15.31 2.08
N PHE A 689 2.14 -15.09 3.33
CA PHE A 689 3.11 -14.05 3.67
C PHE A 689 4.49 -14.32 3.05
N VAL A 690 5.04 -15.52 3.23
CA VAL A 690 6.40 -15.84 2.77
C VAL A 690 6.46 -15.91 1.25
N GLN A 691 5.51 -16.59 0.60
CA GLN A 691 5.50 -16.75 -0.86
C GLN A 691 5.25 -15.46 -1.63
N THR A 692 4.59 -14.48 -1.02
CA THR A 692 4.36 -13.20 -1.68
C THR A 692 5.52 -12.22 -1.51
N ARG A 693 6.46 -12.51 -0.61
CA ARG A 693 7.64 -11.67 -0.34
C ARG A 693 8.91 -12.13 -1.05
N ILE A 694 9.00 -13.39 -1.40
CA ILE A 694 10.12 -13.92 -2.20
C ILE A 694 9.84 -13.73 -3.70
N ALA A 695 10.90 -13.50 -4.49
CA ALA A 695 10.77 -13.34 -5.93
C ALA A 695 10.65 -14.67 -6.68
N THR A 696 9.63 -15.49 -6.34
CA THR A 696 9.22 -16.68 -7.08
C THR A 696 7.99 -16.42 -7.96
N ILE A 697 7.58 -17.38 -8.78
CA ILE A 697 6.46 -17.22 -9.71
C ILE A 697 5.12 -17.74 -9.16
N ASP A 698 5.12 -18.41 -8.02
CA ASP A 698 3.95 -19.07 -7.43
C ASP A 698 2.86 -18.10 -6.97
N VAL A 699 3.24 -16.89 -6.61
CA VAL A 699 2.30 -15.84 -6.22
C VAL A 699 1.37 -15.47 -7.37
N TYR A 700 1.88 -15.35 -8.60
CA TYR A 700 1.08 -14.93 -9.76
C TYR A 700 0.03 -15.97 -10.12
N ILE A 701 0.42 -17.25 -10.19
CA ILE A 701 -0.54 -18.31 -10.49
C ILE A 701 -1.62 -18.39 -9.39
N THR A 702 -1.28 -18.27 -8.11
CA THR A 702 -2.25 -18.28 -7.02
C THR A 702 -3.23 -17.12 -7.11
N PHE A 703 -2.76 -15.92 -7.45
CA PHE A 703 -3.61 -14.76 -7.70
C PHE A 703 -4.61 -15.03 -8.82
N PHE A 704 -4.13 -15.51 -9.95
CA PHE A 704 -5.01 -15.80 -11.09
C PHE A 704 -5.96 -16.97 -10.80
N VAL A 705 -5.58 -17.96 -9.99
CA VAL A 705 -6.48 -19.03 -9.53
C VAL A 705 -7.64 -18.44 -8.71
N ILE A 706 -7.37 -17.53 -7.79
CA ILE A 706 -8.44 -16.85 -7.04
C ILE A 706 -9.40 -16.13 -8.00
N LEU A 707 -8.88 -15.39 -8.98
CA LEU A 707 -9.70 -14.62 -9.91
C LEU A 707 -10.49 -15.50 -10.88
N MET A 708 -9.87 -16.53 -11.49
CA MET A 708 -10.56 -17.38 -12.43
C MET A 708 -11.70 -18.15 -11.77
N TYR A 709 -11.53 -18.60 -10.52
CA TYR A 709 -12.58 -19.24 -9.76
C TYR A 709 -13.62 -18.25 -9.22
N PHE A 710 -13.23 -17.04 -8.87
CA PHE A 710 -14.20 -15.99 -8.55
C PHE A 710 -15.16 -15.72 -9.71
N PHE A 711 -14.62 -15.50 -10.91
CA PHE A 711 -15.46 -15.28 -12.09
C PHE A 711 -16.24 -16.54 -12.50
N MET A 712 -15.66 -17.72 -12.35
CA MET A 712 -16.39 -18.96 -12.56
C MET A 712 -17.53 -19.11 -11.55
N TYR A 713 -17.37 -18.69 -10.28
CA TYR A 713 -18.44 -18.68 -9.29
C TYR A 713 -19.58 -17.71 -9.65
N GLU A 714 -19.24 -16.53 -10.17
CA GLU A 714 -20.24 -15.59 -10.69
C GLU A 714 -21.06 -16.25 -11.82
N TYR A 715 -20.40 -16.93 -12.76
CA TYR A 715 -21.06 -17.69 -13.82
C TYR A 715 -21.91 -18.85 -13.28
N TYR A 716 -21.36 -19.65 -12.38
CA TYR A 716 -22.02 -20.81 -11.74
C TYR A 716 -23.29 -20.42 -10.99
N SER A 717 -23.35 -19.19 -10.49
CA SER A 717 -24.49 -18.63 -9.76
C SER A 717 -25.57 -18.03 -10.68
N LEU A 718 -25.27 -17.80 -11.97
CA LEU A 718 -26.21 -17.22 -12.95
C LEU A 718 -27.00 -18.31 -13.71
N SER A 719 -28.17 -17.93 -14.24
CA SER A 719 -28.93 -18.72 -15.18
C SER A 719 -29.09 -17.98 -16.50
N PHE A 720 -29.19 -18.68 -17.61
CA PHE A 720 -29.52 -18.10 -18.92
C PHE A 720 -30.87 -17.36 -18.92
N TYR A 721 -31.75 -17.71 -18.00
CA TYR A 721 -33.12 -17.23 -17.91
C TYR A 721 -33.32 -16.11 -16.87
N ASP A 722 -32.31 -15.87 -16.04
CA ASP A 722 -32.32 -14.78 -15.04
C ASP A 722 -31.74 -13.48 -15.59
N VAL A 723 -30.84 -13.61 -16.58
CA VAL A 723 -30.14 -12.48 -17.20
C VAL A 723 -29.96 -12.74 -18.70
N THR A 724 -29.68 -11.69 -19.48
CA THR A 724 -29.41 -11.86 -20.93
C THR A 724 -28.15 -12.71 -21.14
N LEU A 725 -28.13 -13.53 -22.18
CA LEU A 725 -26.99 -14.41 -22.51
C LEU A 725 -25.65 -13.66 -22.55
N LYS A 726 -25.62 -12.45 -23.12
CA LYS A 726 -24.41 -11.60 -23.15
C LYS A 726 -23.87 -11.29 -21.76
N LYS A 727 -24.72 -11.14 -20.74
CA LYS A 727 -24.28 -10.91 -19.35
C LYS A 727 -23.63 -12.15 -18.73
N THR A 728 -23.98 -13.35 -19.18
CA THR A 728 -23.34 -14.59 -18.73
C THR A 728 -21.95 -14.78 -19.35
N PHE A 729 -21.68 -14.18 -20.49
CA PHE A 729 -20.38 -14.25 -21.15
C PHE A 729 -19.31 -13.45 -20.44
N VAL A 730 -19.66 -12.35 -19.75
CA VAL A 730 -18.69 -11.50 -19.05
C VAL A 730 -17.87 -12.26 -18.01
N PRO A 731 -18.48 -12.98 -17.05
CA PRO A 731 -17.68 -13.76 -16.10
C PRO A 731 -16.91 -14.91 -16.76
N LEU A 732 -17.44 -15.56 -17.80
CA LEU A 732 -16.68 -16.56 -18.56
C LEU A 732 -15.44 -15.97 -19.24
N LEU A 733 -15.58 -14.79 -19.85
CA LEU A 733 -14.46 -14.09 -20.48
C LEU A 733 -13.34 -13.81 -19.48
N PHE A 734 -13.67 -13.18 -18.34
CA PHE A 734 -12.67 -12.86 -17.32
C PHE A 734 -12.07 -14.12 -16.67
N SER A 735 -12.86 -15.19 -16.48
CA SER A 735 -12.34 -16.48 -16.03
C SER A 735 -11.32 -17.04 -17.04
N GLY A 736 -11.62 -16.96 -18.33
CA GLY A 736 -10.70 -17.43 -19.40
C GLY A 736 -9.44 -16.57 -19.53
N ILE A 737 -9.57 -15.24 -19.44
CA ILE A 737 -8.39 -14.35 -19.42
C ILE A 737 -7.50 -14.68 -18.22
N CYS A 738 -8.05 -14.82 -17.02
CA CYS A 738 -7.30 -15.18 -15.81
C CYS A 738 -6.66 -16.58 -15.94
N PHE A 739 -7.35 -17.53 -16.59
CA PHE A 739 -6.78 -18.84 -16.89
C PHE A 739 -5.57 -18.73 -17.82
N GLY A 740 -5.67 -17.91 -18.87
CA GLY A 740 -4.54 -17.65 -19.79
C GLY A 740 -3.35 -17.00 -19.08
N LEU A 741 -3.59 -15.97 -18.27
CA LEU A 741 -2.56 -15.28 -17.49
C LEU A 741 -1.91 -16.21 -16.46
N GLY A 742 -2.70 -17.04 -15.78
CA GLY A 742 -2.20 -18.03 -14.83
C GLY A 742 -1.30 -19.07 -15.50
N THR A 743 -1.75 -19.64 -16.62
CA THR A 743 -0.98 -20.65 -17.38
C THR A 743 0.29 -20.06 -17.99
N ALA A 744 0.24 -18.81 -18.47
CA ALA A 744 1.41 -18.08 -18.96
C ALA A 744 2.42 -17.71 -17.85
N SER A 745 2.00 -17.74 -16.57
CA SER A 745 2.87 -17.54 -15.41
C SER A 745 3.49 -18.86 -14.92
N LYS A 746 2.71 -19.94 -14.89
CA LYS A 746 3.17 -21.29 -14.49
C LYS A 746 2.22 -22.37 -15.05
N TRP A 747 2.76 -23.48 -15.57
CA TRP A 747 1.96 -24.56 -16.16
C TRP A 747 0.95 -25.19 -15.20
N THR A 748 1.14 -25.07 -13.90
CA THR A 748 0.16 -25.51 -12.91
C THR A 748 -1.20 -24.82 -13.04
N GLY A 749 -1.29 -23.70 -13.78
CA GLY A 749 -2.54 -23.09 -14.21
C GLY A 749 -3.48 -24.05 -14.98
N ILE A 750 -2.93 -25.04 -15.67
CA ILE A 750 -3.72 -26.08 -16.37
C ILE A 750 -4.53 -26.92 -15.37
N TYR A 751 -3.98 -27.16 -14.18
CA TYR A 751 -4.67 -27.88 -13.11
C TYR A 751 -5.95 -27.14 -12.68
N ALA A 752 -5.83 -25.85 -12.49
CA ALA A 752 -6.97 -24.98 -12.22
C ALA A 752 -8.01 -25.03 -13.34
N GLY A 753 -7.57 -25.04 -14.61
CA GLY A 753 -8.41 -25.16 -15.79
C GLY A 753 -9.27 -26.44 -15.80
N ALA A 754 -8.72 -27.56 -15.33
CA ALA A 754 -9.49 -28.81 -15.20
C ALA A 754 -10.69 -28.63 -14.24
N GLY A 755 -10.48 -27.95 -13.11
CA GLY A 755 -11.57 -27.62 -12.17
C GLY A 755 -12.61 -26.67 -12.76
N LEU A 756 -12.19 -25.67 -13.53
CA LEU A 756 -13.10 -24.77 -14.26
C LEU A 756 -13.97 -25.55 -15.27
N CYS A 757 -13.36 -26.50 -15.98
CA CYS A 757 -14.07 -27.37 -16.91
C CYS A 757 -15.16 -28.20 -16.18
N VAL A 758 -14.83 -28.80 -15.05
CA VAL A 758 -15.80 -29.52 -14.22
C VAL A 758 -16.95 -28.62 -13.79
N LEU A 759 -16.66 -27.43 -13.26
CA LEU A 759 -17.69 -26.48 -12.83
C LEU A 759 -18.56 -25.97 -13.98
N PHE A 760 -17.96 -25.75 -15.15
CA PHE A 760 -18.69 -25.39 -16.35
C PHE A 760 -19.69 -26.46 -16.75
N PHE A 761 -19.27 -27.72 -16.88
CA PHE A 761 -20.19 -28.81 -17.26
C PHE A 761 -21.22 -29.10 -16.18
N MET A 762 -20.91 -28.93 -14.90
CA MET A 762 -21.92 -28.97 -13.83
C MET A 762 -22.96 -27.87 -13.99
N THR A 763 -22.53 -26.67 -14.41
CA THR A 763 -23.46 -25.57 -14.70
C THR A 763 -24.35 -25.93 -15.90
N MET A 764 -23.79 -26.47 -16.97
CA MET A 764 -24.55 -26.90 -18.13
C MET A 764 -25.56 -28.00 -17.78
N HIS A 765 -25.15 -28.98 -16.94
CA HIS A 765 -26.06 -30.01 -16.45
C HIS A 765 -27.23 -29.40 -15.65
N LYS A 766 -26.97 -28.38 -14.84
CA LYS A 766 -28.02 -27.67 -14.11
C LYS A 766 -29.00 -26.97 -15.09
N ARG A 767 -28.51 -26.36 -16.18
CA ARG A 767 -29.35 -25.77 -17.24
C ARG A 767 -30.18 -26.83 -17.98
N TYR A 768 -29.58 -27.97 -18.24
CA TYR A 768 -30.30 -29.08 -18.86
C TYR A 768 -31.40 -29.63 -17.95
N LYS A 769 -31.22 -29.73 -16.65
CA LYS A 769 -32.29 -30.07 -15.69
C LYS A 769 -33.40 -29.03 -15.68
N GLU A 770 -33.10 -27.76 -15.79
CA GLU A 770 -34.12 -26.69 -15.93
C GLU A 770 -34.93 -26.87 -17.24
N TYR A 771 -34.26 -27.22 -18.33
CA TYR A 771 -34.92 -27.56 -19.58
C TYR A 771 -35.85 -28.78 -19.48
N LEU A 772 -35.41 -29.84 -18.83
CA LEU A 772 -36.25 -31.03 -18.59
C LEU A 772 -37.47 -30.68 -17.74
N PHE A 773 -37.30 -29.90 -16.67
CA PHE A 773 -38.42 -29.48 -15.84
C PHE A 773 -39.44 -28.62 -16.62
N ALA A 774 -38.93 -27.71 -17.47
CA ALA A 774 -39.81 -26.92 -18.33
C ALA A 774 -40.60 -27.78 -19.33
N LYS A 775 -40.00 -28.87 -19.80
CA LYS A 775 -40.67 -29.83 -20.69
C LYS A 775 -41.77 -30.60 -20.00
N GLU A 776 -41.56 -30.94 -18.71
CA GLU A 776 -42.55 -31.64 -17.88
C GLU A 776 -43.68 -30.73 -17.37
N ASN A 777 -43.43 -29.42 -17.31
CA ASN A 777 -44.35 -28.42 -16.78
C ASN A 777 -44.56 -27.26 -17.78
N PRO A 778 -45.18 -27.49 -18.94
CA PRO A 778 -45.31 -26.50 -20.04
C PRO A 778 -46.13 -25.28 -19.64
N GLU A 779 -47.00 -25.37 -18.66
CA GLU A 779 -47.89 -24.32 -18.16
C GLU A 779 -47.17 -23.24 -17.30
N SER A 780 -45.92 -23.47 -16.91
CA SER A 780 -45.18 -22.53 -16.10
C SER A 780 -44.73 -21.29 -16.92
N GLU A 781 -44.87 -20.10 -16.34
CA GLU A 781 -44.60 -18.79 -16.97
C GLU A 781 -43.26 -18.67 -17.75
N LYS A 782 -42.28 -19.49 -17.39
CA LYS A 782 -40.95 -19.50 -18.03
C LYS A 782 -40.69 -20.73 -18.92
N SER A 783 -41.59 -21.69 -18.98
CA SER A 783 -41.36 -22.96 -19.70
C SER A 783 -41.18 -22.75 -21.19
N SER A 784 -42.04 -21.94 -21.83
CA SER A 784 -41.95 -21.63 -23.27
C SER A 784 -40.61 -20.97 -23.61
N GLU A 785 -40.19 -19.94 -22.85
CA GLU A 785 -38.88 -19.23 -23.05
C GLU A 785 -37.71 -20.20 -22.92
N ILE A 786 -37.71 -21.08 -21.91
CA ILE A 786 -36.69 -22.09 -21.68
C ILE A 786 -36.57 -23.07 -22.83
N LEU A 787 -37.72 -23.61 -23.28
CA LEU A 787 -37.78 -24.59 -24.37
C LEU A 787 -37.27 -24.02 -25.70
N GLU A 788 -37.67 -22.78 -26.04
CA GLU A 788 -37.28 -22.13 -27.27
C GLU A 788 -35.82 -21.69 -27.30
N SER A 789 -35.31 -21.23 -26.17
CA SER A 789 -33.96 -20.61 -26.12
C SER A 789 -32.84 -21.58 -25.73
N PHE A 790 -33.11 -22.75 -25.14
CA PHE A 790 -32.09 -23.63 -24.56
C PHE A 790 -31.00 -24.02 -25.56
N THR A 791 -31.35 -24.58 -26.72
CA THR A 791 -30.38 -25.08 -27.71
C THR A 791 -29.54 -23.92 -28.25
N LYS A 792 -30.15 -22.80 -28.55
CA LYS A 792 -29.48 -21.57 -29.02
C LYS A 792 -28.51 -21.05 -27.97
N ASN A 793 -28.93 -20.92 -26.72
CA ASN A 793 -28.09 -20.42 -25.63
C ASN A 793 -26.93 -21.40 -25.33
N LEU A 794 -27.17 -22.70 -25.35
CA LEU A 794 -26.14 -23.72 -25.20
C LEU A 794 -25.08 -23.61 -26.30
N THR A 795 -25.49 -23.57 -27.57
CA THR A 795 -24.57 -23.51 -28.71
C THR A 795 -23.72 -22.25 -28.67
N TYR A 796 -24.30 -21.07 -28.43
CA TYR A 796 -23.55 -19.83 -28.30
C TYR A 796 -22.62 -19.83 -27.09
N THR A 797 -23.01 -20.43 -25.96
CA THR A 797 -22.13 -20.53 -24.80
C THR A 797 -20.94 -21.41 -25.07
N LEU A 798 -21.13 -22.58 -25.73
CA LEU A 798 -20.04 -23.47 -26.10
C LEU A 798 -19.07 -22.80 -27.09
N ALA A 799 -19.59 -22.14 -28.13
CA ALA A 799 -18.77 -21.40 -29.09
C ALA A 799 -17.99 -20.27 -28.40
N PHE A 800 -18.62 -19.55 -27.49
CA PHE A 800 -17.95 -18.51 -26.69
C PHE A 800 -16.87 -19.09 -25.77
N CYS A 801 -17.08 -20.26 -25.18
CA CYS A 801 -16.06 -20.92 -24.35
C CYS A 801 -14.83 -21.33 -25.15
N ILE A 802 -14.96 -21.72 -26.42
CA ILE A 802 -13.79 -21.96 -27.28
C ILE A 802 -12.96 -20.68 -27.41
N ALA A 803 -13.60 -19.55 -27.65
CA ALA A 803 -12.89 -18.27 -27.71
C ALA A 803 -12.26 -17.92 -26.34
N ALA A 804 -13.03 -18.02 -25.24
CA ALA A 804 -12.60 -17.57 -23.91
C ALA A 804 -11.54 -18.47 -23.26
N PHE A 805 -11.62 -19.80 -23.41
CA PHE A 805 -10.76 -20.76 -22.70
C PHE A 805 -9.73 -21.46 -23.60
N ILE A 806 -9.75 -21.26 -24.91
CA ILE A 806 -8.76 -21.80 -25.82
C ILE A 806 -8.04 -20.66 -26.58
N VAL A 807 -8.77 -19.87 -27.39
CA VAL A 807 -8.15 -18.89 -28.27
C VAL A 807 -7.46 -17.78 -27.47
N ILE A 808 -8.17 -17.13 -26.54
CA ILE A 808 -7.63 -16.03 -25.73
C ILE A 808 -6.45 -16.49 -24.86
N PRO A 809 -6.49 -17.61 -24.13
CA PRO A 809 -5.35 -18.12 -23.39
C PRO A 809 -4.13 -18.41 -24.27
N ILE A 810 -4.30 -18.99 -25.47
CA ILE A 810 -3.20 -19.20 -26.40
C ILE A 810 -2.58 -17.88 -26.84
N ILE A 811 -3.39 -16.87 -27.17
CA ILE A 811 -2.90 -15.54 -27.54
C ILE A 811 -2.10 -14.93 -26.37
N ILE A 812 -2.65 -14.95 -25.16
CA ILE A 812 -1.97 -14.44 -23.95
C ILE A 812 -0.62 -15.16 -23.75
N TYR A 813 -0.64 -16.49 -23.89
CA TYR A 813 0.54 -17.32 -23.72
C TYR A 813 1.63 -16.95 -24.75
N LEU A 814 1.28 -16.86 -26.03
CA LEU A 814 2.22 -16.48 -27.09
C LEU A 814 2.75 -15.05 -26.92
N LEU A 815 1.88 -14.10 -26.55
CA LEU A 815 2.30 -12.71 -26.27
C LEU A 815 3.29 -12.63 -25.10
N SER A 816 3.16 -13.49 -24.10
CA SER A 816 4.09 -13.52 -22.97
C SER A 816 5.52 -13.92 -23.38
N TYR A 817 5.70 -14.58 -24.51
CA TYR A 817 7.01 -14.97 -25.04
C TYR A 817 7.74 -13.87 -25.81
N ILE A 818 7.14 -12.70 -26.02
CA ILE A 818 7.80 -11.60 -26.77
C ILE A 818 9.16 -11.22 -26.18
N PRO A 819 9.34 -11.01 -24.86
CA PRO A 819 10.67 -10.73 -24.31
C PRO A 819 11.65 -11.89 -24.50
N TYR A 820 11.19 -13.13 -24.32
CA TYR A 820 12.01 -14.33 -24.53
C TYR A 820 12.56 -14.41 -25.97
N VAL A 821 11.69 -14.19 -26.95
CA VAL A 821 12.08 -14.20 -28.39
C VAL A 821 13.02 -13.04 -28.72
N LYS A 822 12.89 -11.89 -28.05
CA LYS A 822 13.82 -10.77 -28.22
C LYS A 822 15.23 -11.11 -27.73
N CYS A 823 15.33 -11.88 -26.65
CA CYS A 823 16.61 -12.28 -26.05
C CYS A 823 17.29 -13.41 -26.84
N ASP A 824 16.53 -14.45 -27.21
CA ASP A 824 17.06 -15.69 -27.80
C ASP A 824 16.95 -15.74 -29.35
N GLY A 825 16.18 -14.83 -29.97
CA GLY A 825 15.91 -14.83 -31.39
C GLY A 825 14.94 -15.94 -31.86
N GLY A 826 14.92 -16.28 -33.14
CA GLY A 826 14.29 -17.49 -33.70
C GLY A 826 12.75 -17.53 -33.78
N GLY A 827 12.02 -16.55 -33.23
CA GLY A 827 10.57 -16.41 -33.35
C GLY A 827 9.77 -17.61 -32.86
N LEU A 828 8.74 -18.04 -33.59
CA LEU A 828 7.83 -19.12 -33.17
C LEU A 828 8.55 -20.47 -32.98
N LYS A 829 9.62 -20.75 -33.71
CA LYS A 829 10.40 -21.99 -33.58
C LYS A 829 11.02 -22.12 -32.19
N VAL A 830 11.54 -21.02 -31.64
CA VAL A 830 12.12 -20.99 -30.29
C VAL A 830 11.03 -21.23 -29.23
N ILE A 831 9.84 -20.66 -29.40
CA ILE A 831 8.72 -20.90 -28.50
C ILE A 831 8.36 -22.39 -28.47
N LEU A 832 8.19 -23.00 -29.65
CA LEU A 832 7.83 -24.42 -29.74
C LEU A 832 8.92 -25.33 -29.18
N LYS A 833 10.19 -25.03 -29.45
CA LYS A 833 11.32 -25.75 -28.88
C LYS A 833 11.31 -25.66 -27.38
N ASN A 834 11.13 -24.45 -26.82
CA ASN A 834 11.09 -24.26 -25.38
C ASN A 834 9.96 -25.07 -24.70
N GLN A 835 8.75 -25.22 -25.34
CA GLN A 835 7.71 -26.09 -24.79
C GLN A 835 8.17 -27.55 -24.67
N THR A 836 8.87 -28.04 -25.69
CA THR A 836 9.42 -29.39 -25.70
C THR A 836 10.51 -29.54 -24.62
N ASP A 837 11.41 -28.59 -24.54
CA ASP A 837 12.51 -28.58 -23.56
C ASP A 837 11.97 -28.52 -22.13
N MET A 838 11.00 -27.66 -21.84
CA MET A 838 10.30 -27.59 -20.54
C MET A 838 9.63 -28.93 -20.19
N TYR A 839 8.94 -29.54 -21.14
CA TYR A 839 8.29 -30.83 -20.91
C TYR A 839 9.31 -31.91 -20.57
N VAL A 840 10.42 -32.00 -21.34
CA VAL A 840 11.50 -32.95 -21.07
C VAL A 840 12.13 -32.70 -19.69
N TYR A 841 12.41 -31.46 -19.38
CA TYR A 841 12.96 -31.08 -18.06
C TYR A 841 12.08 -31.57 -16.91
N HIS A 842 10.78 -31.24 -16.93
CA HIS A 842 9.87 -31.58 -15.83
C HIS A 842 9.47 -33.06 -15.80
N SER A 843 9.53 -33.79 -16.91
CA SER A 843 9.10 -35.17 -17.01
C SER A 843 10.24 -36.20 -16.99
N LYS A 844 11.50 -35.77 -17.20
CA LYS A 844 12.65 -36.68 -17.33
C LYS A 844 13.87 -36.22 -16.51
N THR A 845 14.34 -34.97 -16.75
CA THR A 845 15.63 -34.50 -16.19
C THR A 845 15.67 -34.44 -14.69
N VAL A 846 14.55 -34.04 -14.04
CA VAL A 846 14.48 -33.87 -12.58
C VAL A 846 13.82 -35.03 -11.84
N LEU A 847 13.60 -36.17 -12.50
CA LEU A 847 12.96 -37.33 -11.84
C LEU A 847 13.80 -37.90 -10.73
N ASP A 848 15.10 -38.08 -10.96
CA ASP A 848 16.05 -38.70 -10.03
C ASP A 848 16.71 -37.70 -9.07
N SER A 849 16.31 -36.42 -9.16
CA SER A 849 16.84 -35.40 -8.26
C SER A 849 16.35 -35.62 -6.83
N THR A 850 17.22 -35.37 -5.86
CA THR A 850 16.90 -35.43 -4.44
C THR A 850 17.13 -34.06 -3.81
N HIS A 851 16.29 -33.69 -2.86
CA HIS A 851 16.46 -32.46 -2.13
C HIS A 851 16.07 -32.65 -0.64
N PRO A 852 16.86 -32.17 0.31
CA PRO A 852 16.64 -32.42 1.74
C PRO A 852 15.30 -31.87 2.26
N TYR A 853 14.74 -30.83 1.63
CA TYR A 853 13.46 -30.23 1.99
C TYR A 853 12.30 -30.66 1.09
N SER A 854 12.47 -31.66 0.25
CA SER A 854 11.37 -32.21 -0.54
C SER A 854 10.33 -32.89 0.35
N SER A 855 9.09 -32.86 -0.07
CA SER A 855 7.96 -33.48 0.63
C SER A 855 6.86 -33.83 -0.35
N LYS A 856 6.16 -34.96 -0.11
CA LYS A 856 5.10 -35.44 -0.99
C LYS A 856 3.79 -34.67 -0.73
N TRP A 857 2.90 -34.63 -1.70
CA TRP A 857 1.65 -33.87 -1.67
C TRP A 857 0.78 -34.12 -0.42
N TYR A 858 0.74 -35.32 0.12
CA TYR A 858 -0.02 -35.66 1.34
C TYR A 858 0.66 -35.16 2.62
N GLU A 859 1.98 -34.96 2.60
CA GLU A 859 2.76 -34.42 3.71
C GLU A 859 2.58 -32.91 3.85
N TRP A 860 2.17 -32.22 2.76
CA TRP A 860 1.89 -30.78 2.81
C TRP A 860 0.70 -30.47 3.72
N ILE A 861 -0.36 -31.30 3.65
CA ILE A 861 -1.61 -31.09 4.39
C ILE A 861 -1.35 -30.99 5.91
N ILE A 862 -0.39 -31.77 6.42
CA ILE A 862 -0.03 -31.81 7.84
C ILE A 862 1.22 -30.97 8.16
N MET A 863 1.79 -30.29 7.16
CA MET A 863 3.01 -29.49 7.30
C MET A 863 4.20 -30.29 7.86
N LYS A 864 4.39 -31.52 7.37
CA LYS A 864 5.44 -32.40 7.87
C LYS A 864 6.83 -31.78 7.73
N ARG A 865 7.09 -31.10 6.61
CA ARG A 865 8.38 -30.51 6.29
C ARG A 865 8.24 -29.11 5.68
N PRO A 866 8.45 -28.02 6.44
CA PRO A 866 8.64 -26.68 5.91
C PRO A 866 9.80 -26.61 4.93
N ILE A 867 9.73 -25.71 3.97
CA ILE A 867 10.87 -25.43 3.11
C ILE A 867 11.66 -24.25 3.67
N TRP A 868 12.96 -24.43 3.78
CA TRP A 868 13.89 -23.46 4.33
C TRP A 868 14.51 -22.63 3.20
N TYR A 869 14.16 -21.37 3.09
CA TYR A 869 14.57 -20.48 2.00
C TYR A 869 15.86 -19.73 2.30
N TYR A 870 16.05 -19.33 3.54
CA TYR A 870 17.18 -18.50 3.94
C TYR A 870 17.65 -18.86 5.35
N SER A 871 18.97 -18.83 5.52
CA SER A 871 19.64 -18.92 6.79
C SER A 871 20.77 -17.89 6.84
N GLY A 872 20.83 -17.13 7.93
CA GLY A 872 21.91 -16.20 8.25
C GLY A 872 22.39 -16.41 9.68
N LYS A 873 23.70 -16.33 9.88
CA LYS A 873 24.32 -16.34 11.19
C LYS A 873 24.72 -14.91 11.56
N VAL A 874 24.22 -14.40 12.68
CA VAL A 874 24.61 -13.08 13.21
C VAL A 874 25.66 -13.26 14.30
N THR A 875 25.38 -14.17 15.25
CA THR A 875 26.30 -14.65 16.28
C THR A 875 26.06 -16.14 16.48
N ASP A 876 26.78 -16.80 17.36
CA ASP A 876 26.56 -18.22 17.66
C ASP A 876 25.16 -18.49 18.24
N THR A 877 24.55 -17.51 18.90
CA THR A 877 23.21 -17.63 19.51
C THR A 877 22.12 -16.90 18.77
N ILE A 878 22.44 -15.93 17.90
CA ILE A 878 21.49 -15.14 17.12
C ILE A 878 21.59 -15.55 15.67
N LYS A 879 20.48 -16.00 15.12
CA LYS A 879 20.35 -16.44 13.72
C LYS A 879 19.17 -15.79 13.03
N GLU A 880 19.17 -15.85 11.73
CA GLU A 880 18.09 -15.43 10.84
C GLU A 880 17.61 -16.63 10.03
N GLY A 881 16.30 -16.67 9.75
CA GLY A 881 15.75 -17.73 8.92
C GLY A 881 14.48 -17.29 8.24
N ILE A 882 14.26 -17.80 7.02
CA ILE A 882 12.99 -17.68 6.31
C ILE A 882 12.53 -19.07 5.92
N SER A 883 11.42 -19.52 6.51
CA SER A 883 10.82 -20.81 6.23
C SER A 883 9.38 -20.67 5.76
N ALA A 884 9.01 -21.38 4.68
CA ALA A 884 7.65 -21.38 4.14
C ALA A 884 6.89 -22.64 4.55
N PHE A 885 5.77 -22.44 5.22
CA PHE A 885 4.77 -23.43 5.63
C PHE A 885 3.47 -22.72 5.99
N GLY A 886 2.44 -23.44 6.36
CA GLY A 886 1.14 -22.85 6.69
C GLY A 886 1.04 -22.40 8.14
N ASN A 887 0.12 -21.45 8.41
CA ASN A 887 -0.26 -21.14 9.79
C ASN A 887 -0.95 -22.37 10.39
N PRO A 888 -0.46 -22.96 11.50
CA PRO A 888 -1.03 -24.18 12.10
C PRO A 888 -2.52 -24.07 12.40
N LEU A 889 -2.99 -22.90 12.86
CA LEU A 889 -4.41 -22.67 13.12
C LEU A 889 -5.23 -22.66 11.83
N VAL A 890 -4.68 -22.26 10.70
CA VAL A 890 -5.39 -22.28 9.41
C VAL A 890 -5.35 -23.67 8.78
N TRP A 891 -4.17 -24.28 8.68
CA TRP A 891 -4.04 -25.53 7.94
C TRP A 891 -4.66 -26.71 8.67
N TRP A 892 -4.43 -26.83 9.98
CA TRP A 892 -5.00 -27.95 10.74
C TRP A 892 -6.50 -27.82 10.97
N THR A 893 -7.05 -26.62 11.19
CA THR A 893 -8.51 -26.44 11.21
C THR A 893 -9.12 -26.57 9.81
N GLY A 894 -8.32 -26.34 8.78
CA GLY A 894 -8.70 -26.61 7.39
C GLY A 894 -9.02 -28.07 7.10
N ILE A 895 -8.31 -29.02 7.74
CA ILE A 895 -8.54 -30.47 7.53
C ILE A 895 -9.99 -30.85 7.86
N PRO A 896 -10.51 -30.67 9.08
CA PRO A 896 -11.90 -30.99 9.39
C PRO A 896 -12.89 -30.12 8.60
N ALA A 897 -12.52 -28.88 8.22
CA ALA A 897 -13.38 -28.04 7.41
C ALA A 897 -13.55 -28.58 5.97
N VAL A 898 -12.48 -29.07 5.35
CA VAL A 898 -12.56 -29.72 4.02
C VAL A 898 -13.39 -31.00 4.11
N ILE A 899 -13.14 -31.84 5.11
CA ILE A 899 -13.90 -33.08 5.33
C ILE A 899 -15.41 -32.76 5.49
N TYR A 900 -15.73 -31.76 6.31
CA TYR A 900 -17.12 -31.32 6.50
C TYR A 900 -17.72 -30.78 5.19
N THR A 901 -16.96 -30.02 4.41
CA THR A 901 -17.42 -29.49 3.13
C THR A 901 -17.69 -30.65 2.13
N ILE A 902 -16.81 -31.66 2.09
CA ILE A 902 -17.04 -32.90 1.30
C ILE A 902 -18.33 -33.58 1.74
N TYR A 903 -18.52 -33.76 3.04
CA TYR A 903 -19.77 -34.39 3.58
C TYR A 903 -21.00 -33.61 3.09
N LYS A 904 -21.01 -32.29 3.14
CA LYS A 904 -22.12 -31.44 2.67
C LYS A 904 -22.31 -31.52 1.15
N ALA A 905 -21.23 -31.55 0.39
CA ALA A 905 -21.25 -31.70 -1.06
C ALA A 905 -21.87 -33.06 -1.47
N VAL A 906 -21.46 -34.14 -0.83
CA VAL A 906 -21.87 -35.51 -1.19
C VAL A 906 -23.29 -35.79 -0.69
N LYS A 907 -23.58 -35.57 0.59
CA LYS A 907 -24.83 -35.96 1.22
C LYS A 907 -25.98 -35.00 0.87
N TYR A 908 -25.71 -33.70 0.91
CA TYR A 908 -26.77 -32.70 0.72
C TYR A 908 -26.74 -32.04 -0.67
N LYS A 909 -25.77 -32.39 -1.52
CA LYS A 909 -25.59 -31.77 -2.86
C LYS A 909 -25.52 -30.24 -2.81
N ASP A 910 -24.96 -29.71 -1.70
CA ASP A 910 -24.85 -28.26 -1.52
C ASP A 910 -23.98 -27.65 -2.61
N SER A 911 -24.53 -26.68 -3.34
CA SER A 911 -23.91 -26.07 -4.52
C SER A 911 -22.60 -25.35 -4.19
N ASN A 912 -22.54 -24.66 -3.04
CA ASN A 912 -21.33 -23.96 -2.63
C ASN A 912 -20.27 -24.95 -2.15
N ALA A 913 -20.68 -25.99 -1.41
CA ALA A 913 -19.77 -27.05 -0.98
C ALA A 913 -19.15 -27.78 -2.17
N ILE A 914 -19.95 -28.13 -3.18
CA ILE A 914 -19.46 -28.76 -4.42
C ILE A 914 -18.45 -27.83 -5.12
N PHE A 915 -18.75 -26.55 -5.24
CA PHE A 915 -17.86 -25.58 -5.85
C PHE A 915 -16.50 -25.50 -5.14
N LEU A 916 -16.50 -25.39 -3.81
CA LEU A 916 -15.30 -25.29 -2.99
C LEU A 916 -14.44 -26.57 -3.04
N VAL A 917 -15.07 -27.74 -2.94
CA VAL A 917 -14.39 -29.04 -3.03
C VAL A 917 -13.76 -29.21 -4.42
N THR A 918 -14.46 -28.82 -5.50
CA THR A 918 -13.92 -28.87 -6.85
C THR A 918 -12.70 -27.96 -7.00
N GLY A 919 -12.78 -26.73 -6.49
CA GLY A 919 -11.65 -25.77 -6.51
C GLY A 919 -10.43 -26.29 -5.76
N TYR A 920 -10.63 -26.83 -4.55
CA TYR A 920 -9.57 -27.37 -3.71
C TYR A 920 -8.87 -28.58 -4.36
N PHE A 921 -9.65 -29.56 -4.78
CA PHE A 921 -9.09 -30.81 -5.35
C PHE A 921 -8.52 -30.61 -6.75
N ALA A 922 -9.00 -29.69 -7.52
CA ALA A 922 -8.37 -29.34 -8.80
C ALA A 922 -6.92 -28.87 -8.65
N GLN A 923 -6.58 -28.21 -7.53
CA GLN A 923 -5.21 -27.81 -7.25
C GLN A 923 -4.38 -28.94 -6.61
N LEU A 924 -4.99 -29.89 -5.90
CA LEU A 924 -4.27 -30.90 -5.12
C LEU A 924 -4.09 -32.23 -5.89
N ILE A 925 -5.15 -32.73 -6.54
CA ILE A 925 -5.15 -34.08 -7.16
C ILE A 925 -4.05 -34.26 -8.21
N PRO A 926 -3.74 -33.29 -9.10
CA PRO A 926 -2.71 -33.47 -10.11
C PRO A 926 -1.33 -33.84 -9.54
N TRP A 927 -1.03 -33.42 -8.31
CA TRP A 927 0.23 -33.72 -7.65
C TRP A 927 0.40 -35.19 -7.25
N ILE A 928 -0.69 -35.98 -7.29
CA ILE A 928 -0.64 -37.43 -7.10
C ILE A 928 0.15 -38.12 -8.22
N PHE A 929 0.12 -37.50 -9.42
CA PHE A 929 0.73 -38.03 -10.64
C PHE A 929 2.11 -37.41 -10.95
N VAL A 930 2.66 -36.67 -9.99
CA VAL A 930 3.96 -36.00 -10.16
C VAL A 930 5.01 -36.70 -9.30
N ASP A 931 5.89 -37.46 -9.95
CA ASP A 931 6.90 -38.29 -9.28
C ASP A 931 8.22 -37.55 -8.99
N ARG A 932 8.47 -36.39 -9.62
CA ARG A 932 9.67 -35.58 -9.40
C ARG A 932 9.70 -34.94 -8.00
N VAL A 933 10.83 -34.35 -7.64
CA VAL A 933 10.99 -33.55 -6.44
C VAL A 933 9.96 -32.42 -6.40
N VAL A 934 9.22 -32.36 -5.30
CA VAL A 934 8.19 -31.36 -5.06
C VAL A 934 8.28 -30.85 -3.63
N PHE A 935 7.70 -29.65 -3.37
CA PHE A 935 7.84 -28.93 -2.12
C PHE A 935 6.50 -28.40 -1.62
N ILE A 936 6.41 -28.12 -0.33
CA ILE A 936 5.18 -27.64 0.33
C ILE A 936 4.61 -26.36 -0.30
N TYR A 937 5.41 -25.49 -0.91
CA TYR A 937 4.90 -24.27 -1.55
C TYR A 937 4.02 -24.55 -2.78
N HIS A 938 4.10 -25.74 -3.38
CA HIS A 938 3.17 -26.14 -4.43
C HIS A 938 1.71 -26.26 -3.93
N TYR A 939 1.51 -26.33 -2.62
CA TYR A 939 0.18 -26.32 -2.01
C TYR A 939 -0.42 -24.91 -1.91
N PHE A 940 0.33 -23.86 -2.17
CA PHE A 940 -0.14 -22.47 -2.05
C PHE A 940 -1.44 -22.20 -2.82
N PRO A 941 -1.66 -22.64 -4.08
CA PRO A 941 -2.94 -22.46 -4.76
C PRO A 941 -4.13 -23.19 -4.11
N CYS A 942 -3.89 -24.19 -3.22
CA CYS A 942 -4.95 -24.85 -2.45
C CYS A 942 -5.41 -24.00 -1.26
N VAL A 943 -4.53 -23.17 -0.69
CA VAL A 943 -4.78 -22.41 0.55
C VAL A 943 -6.01 -21.50 0.47
N PRO A 944 -6.27 -20.73 -0.60
CA PRO A 944 -7.50 -19.96 -0.73
C PRO A 944 -8.76 -20.80 -0.54
N PHE A 945 -8.81 -22.00 -1.15
CA PHE A 945 -9.97 -22.90 -1.04
C PHE A 945 -10.05 -23.55 0.34
N LEU A 946 -8.92 -23.88 0.95
CA LEU A 946 -8.85 -24.37 2.34
C LEU A 946 -9.52 -23.37 3.30
N VAL A 947 -9.14 -22.10 3.18
CA VAL A 947 -9.68 -21.00 4.00
C VAL A 947 -11.16 -20.77 3.69
N LEU A 948 -11.59 -20.87 2.43
CA LEU A 948 -13.00 -20.80 2.07
C LEU A 948 -13.82 -21.99 2.64
N CYS A 949 -13.25 -23.18 2.74
CA CYS A 949 -13.89 -24.34 3.41
C CYS A 949 -14.04 -24.08 4.92
N ILE A 950 -13.06 -23.43 5.58
CA ILE A 950 -13.19 -22.97 6.97
C ILE A 950 -14.37 -21.99 7.08
N GLY A 951 -14.42 -20.99 6.20
CA GLY A 951 -15.53 -20.03 6.14
C GLY A 951 -16.89 -20.68 5.91
N TYR A 952 -16.95 -21.67 5.03
CA TYR A 952 -18.16 -22.46 4.80
C TYR A 952 -18.61 -23.19 6.07
N SER A 953 -17.69 -23.85 6.75
CA SER A 953 -17.97 -24.57 8.00
C SER A 953 -18.45 -23.62 9.10
N ILE A 954 -17.82 -22.47 9.27
CA ILE A 954 -18.24 -21.41 10.21
C ILE A 954 -19.64 -20.90 9.82
N SER A 955 -19.92 -20.71 8.53
CA SER A 955 -21.23 -20.27 8.05
C SER A 955 -22.34 -21.27 8.41
N GLU A 956 -22.07 -22.56 8.30
CA GLU A 956 -23.01 -23.62 8.66
C GLU A 956 -23.22 -23.75 10.19
N LEU A 957 -22.16 -23.61 10.97
CA LEU A 957 -22.24 -23.57 12.43
C LEU A 957 -23.02 -22.33 12.93
N TYR A 958 -22.83 -21.20 12.28
CA TYR A 958 -23.56 -19.96 12.60
C TYR A 958 -25.07 -20.10 12.39
N LYS A 959 -25.52 -20.89 11.43
CA LYS A 959 -26.95 -21.18 11.24
C LYS A 959 -27.56 -21.90 12.45
N ARG A 960 -26.73 -22.60 13.26
CA ARG A 960 -27.15 -23.33 14.47
C ARG A 960 -27.05 -22.47 15.72
N SER A 961 -26.03 -21.59 15.79
CA SER A 961 -25.80 -20.75 16.96
C SER A 961 -25.11 -19.44 16.55
N GLU A 962 -25.70 -18.31 16.90
CA GLU A 962 -25.12 -16.97 16.66
C GLU A 962 -23.82 -16.76 17.46
N LYS A 963 -23.60 -17.49 18.55
CA LYS A 963 -22.34 -17.44 19.33
C LYS A 963 -21.12 -17.82 18.50
N THR A 964 -21.30 -18.58 17.41
CA THR A 964 -20.25 -18.93 16.44
C THR A 964 -19.54 -17.69 15.88
N LYS A 965 -20.22 -16.54 15.76
CA LYS A 965 -19.62 -15.28 15.33
C LYS A 965 -18.49 -14.85 16.26
N TYR A 966 -18.70 -14.91 17.56
CA TYR A 966 -17.67 -14.51 18.54
C TYR A 966 -16.49 -15.50 18.52
N ALA A 967 -16.78 -16.81 18.45
CA ALA A 967 -15.74 -17.83 18.31
C ALA A 967 -14.91 -17.61 17.04
N ALA A 968 -15.53 -17.23 15.93
CA ALA A 968 -14.82 -16.94 14.68
C ALA A 968 -13.96 -15.67 14.76
N ILE A 969 -14.38 -14.66 15.50
CA ILE A 969 -13.57 -13.46 15.76
C ILE A 969 -12.35 -13.81 16.63
N VAL A 970 -12.55 -14.62 17.68
CA VAL A 970 -11.45 -15.11 18.53
C VAL A 970 -10.49 -15.96 17.69
N TYR A 971 -11.00 -16.81 16.80
CA TYR A 971 -10.18 -17.57 15.86
C TYR A 971 -9.33 -16.68 14.97
N ALA A 972 -9.90 -15.62 14.39
CA ALA A 972 -9.12 -14.67 13.58
C ALA A 972 -8.04 -13.96 14.40
N ALA A 973 -8.34 -13.57 15.63
CA ALA A 973 -7.35 -12.98 16.55
C ALA A 973 -6.24 -13.98 16.90
N ALA A 974 -6.58 -15.24 17.12
CA ALA A 974 -5.61 -16.29 17.38
C ALA A 974 -4.69 -16.56 16.16
N VAL A 975 -5.24 -16.53 14.94
CA VAL A 975 -4.44 -16.64 13.69
C VAL A 975 -3.43 -15.50 13.59
N ILE A 976 -3.83 -14.26 13.91
CA ILE A 976 -2.90 -13.13 13.96
C ILE A 976 -1.85 -13.34 15.06
N GLY A 977 -2.26 -13.76 16.26
CA GLY A 977 -1.34 -14.04 17.36
C GLY A 977 -0.31 -15.11 17.00
N MET A 978 -0.73 -16.18 16.33
CA MET A 978 0.15 -17.22 15.83
C MET A 978 1.13 -16.67 14.77
N PHE A 979 0.64 -15.84 13.85
CA PHE A 979 1.49 -15.18 12.86
C PHE A 979 2.55 -14.29 13.52
N LEU A 980 2.17 -13.50 14.51
CA LEU A 980 3.13 -12.66 15.24
C LEU A 980 4.17 -13.48 16.01
N MET A 981 3.78 -14.61 16.59
CA MET A 981 4.67 -15.52 17.29
C MET A 981 5.73 -16.10 16.35
N PHE A 982 5.34 -16.49 15.13
CA PHE A 982 6.24 -17.06 14.13
C PHE A 982 6.90 -16.02 13.22
N TYR A 983 6.53 -14.75 13.32
CA TYR A 983 7.01 -13.70 12.43
C TYR A 983 8.54 -13.64 12.24
N PRO A 984 9.38 -13.86 13.29
CA PRO A 984 10.83 -13.84 13.10
C PRO A 984 11.33 -14.86 12.07
N VAL A 985 10.83 -16.10 12.12
CA VAL A 985 11.25 -17.18 11.21
C VAL A 985 10.53 -17.17 9.85
N LEU A 986 9.63 -16.22 9.65
CA LEU A 986 8.94 -15.98 8.37
C LEU A 986 9.51 -14.76 7.62
N SER A 987 10.14 -13.83 8.35
CA SER A 987 10.57 -12.52 7.82
C SER A 987 12.08 -12.38 7.64
N GLY A 988 12.88 -13.30 8.16
CA GLY A 988 14.33 -13.16 8.22
C GLY A 988 14.82 -12.24 9.34
N MET A 989 14.00 -11.99 10.35
CA MET A 989 14.39 -11.21 11.52
C MET A 989 15.36 -11.97 12.39
N SER A 990 16.37 -11.27 12.91
CA SER A 990 17.35 -11.85 13.86
C SER A 990 16.66 -12.33 15.13
N VAL A 991 16.89 -13.57 15.53
CA VAL A 991 16.23 -14.21 16.66
C VAL A 991 17.19 -15.15 17.40
N ASN A 992 16.98 -15.28 18.70
CA ASN A 992 17.76 -16.22 19.51
C ASN A 992 17.40 -17.67 19.16
N SER A 993 18.40 -18.49 18.82
CA SER A 993 18.20 -19.87 18.39
C SER A 993 17.53 -20.74 19.46
N ALA A 994 17.87 -20.55 20.74
CA ALA A 994 17.23 -21.28 21.83
C ALA A 994 15.72 -20.96 21.98
N MET A 995 15.33 -19.71 21.67
CA MET A 995 13.92 -19.31 21.65
C MET A 995 13.16 -20.05 20.54
N VAL A 996 13.75 -20.11 19.34
CA VAL A 996 13.15 -20.83 18.20
C VAL A 996 13.01 -22.33 18.51
N ASP A 997 14.07 -22.94 19.02
CA ASP A 997 14.06 -24.37 19.36
C ASP A 997 13.04 -24.71 20.45
N LYS A 998 12.88 -23.84 21.44
CA LYS A 998 11.98 -24.06 22.58
C LYS A 998 10.51 -23.79 22.25
N TYR A 999 10.21 -22.76 21.45
CA TYR A 999 8.83 -22.28 21.29
C TYR A 999 8.26 -22.44 19.88
N LEU A 1000 9.10 -22.44 18.83
CA LEU A 1000 8.64 -22.43 17.43
C LEU A 1000 8.86 -23.77 16.72
N ARG A 1001 9.88 -24.52 17.07
CA ARG A 1001 10.16 -25.83 16.47
C ARG A 1001 9.29 -26.91 17.14
N TRP A 1002 8.05 -27.06 16.67
CA TRP A 1002 7.14 -28.03 17.27
C TRP A 1002 7.42 -29.49 16.84
N PHE A 1003 8.07 -29.67 15.71
CA PHE A 1003 8.48 -30.98 15.20
C PHE A 1003 9.97 -30.95 14.84
N SER A 1004 10.64 -32.07 15.03
CA SER A 1004 12.06 -32.21 14.68
C SER A 1004 12.34 -32.03 13.18
N SER A 1005 11.34 -32.29 12.34
CA SER A 1005 11.41 -32.06 10.88
C SER A 1005 11.29 -30.57 10.45
N TRP A 1006 10.98 -29.68 11.40
CA TRP A 1006 10.87 -28.25 11.12
C TRP A 1006 12.23 -27.56 11.27
N VAL A 1007 12.87 -27.25 10.14
CA VAL A 1007 14.06 -26.40 10.10
C VAL A 1007 13.60 -24.98 9.87
N LEU A 1008 13.87 -24.07 10.82
CA LEU A 1008 13.30 -22.72 10.79
C LEU A 1008 14.36 -21.61 10.72
N ILE A 1009 15.60 -21.89 11.23
CA ILE A 1009 16.74 -20.95 11.26
C ILE A 1009 18.05 -21.67 10.97
#